data_26ed4d3390847238854e1339258ffd91
#
_entry.id   26ed4d3390847238854e1339258ffd91
#
_cell.length_a   1.000
_cell.length_b   1.000
_cell.length_c   1.000
_cell.angle_alpha   90.00
_cell.angle_beta   90.00
_cell.angle_gamma   90.00
#
_symmetry.space_group_name_H-M   'P 1'
#
loop_
_entity.id
_entity.type
_entity.pdbx_description
1 polymer ?
#
loop_
_entity_poly.entity_id
_entity_poly.type
_entity_poly.pdbx_seq_one_letter_code
_entity_poly.pdbx_strand_id
1 'polypeptide(L)'
;MQLQRKSSAAPAAGVLTASLARGVRSALASTMDRRAFLKRSGIGVGAGAMAGAMSFDMVGKAKAQAPAASKIETHRTVCTHCSVGCAIDAVVENGVWVRQEPVFDSPISLGGHCAKGASIREHGHGEYRLKTPMKLVDGKYRRIGWQQALDEVTARLLEIRKESGPDATFWIGSSKHSNEQSYLMRKMVSFFGTNNMDHQARICHSTTVSGVANTWGYGAMTNSYNDMQNTKCALYIGSNAAEAHPVSMVHMLHAKENGAKLIVCDPRRTRTAAKADEYVRFRSGADIPVLFGILHHILKNGWEDTKYLEDRVYGWEKVREEVLAKWTPEAVEEASGVPGEQLARVAEMMAKNRPSTLVWCMGQTQHSIGNAMVRASCILQLALGNVGVPGGGANIFRGHDNVQGATDLGPNPDSLPGYYGLAAGSWKHFAAVWGVDYDWIKNQFAPGMMEKPGITVSRWADGVLENKDALDQPTNLRAVLYWGHAPNSQTRGLDMKKAMDRLDLLVVVDPYPSATAAMAAMTGGTVNPNRAVYLLPACTQLETSGSATASNRSLQWRERVIEPLFESMPDHVLMQAFADRLGYGEQLSKNYKLATFSKHGVQWREPEPESILREINRTCWTIGYTGQSPERLKLHMKHMATFDVKTLRAKGGPCDGDY
;
A
#
# COMPACT_ATOMS: atom_id res chain seq x y z
N MET A 1 -6.88 40.00 -2.89
CA MET A 1 -7.72 39.77 -4.05
C MET A 1 -8.87 38.86 -3.61
N GLN A 2 -10.06 39.45 -3.32
CA GLN A 2 -11.23 38.72 -2.86
C GLN A 2 -12.04 38.27 -4.07
N LEU A 3 -12.36 36.99 -4.15
CA LEU A 3 -13.25 36.43 -5.17
C LEU A 3 -14.71 36.57 -4.74
N GLN A 4 -15.48 37.42 -5.45
CA GLN A 4 -16.93 37.52 -5.32
C GLN A 4 -17.61 36.42 -6.17
N ARG A 5 -18.52 35.67 -5.55
CA ARG A 5 -19.41 34.72 -6.24
C ARG A 5 -20.52 35.48 -6.97
N LYS A 6 -20.69 35.23 -8.27
CA LYS A 6 -21.88 35.61 -9.03
C LYS A 6 -23.05 34.69 -8.68
N SER A 7 -24.18 35.31 -8.29
CA SER A 7 -25.46 34.62 -8.12
C SER A 7 -26.15 34.42 -9.45
N SER A 8 -26.55 33.18 -9.76
CA SER A 8 -27.50 32.90 -10.85
C SER A 8 -28.93 32.88 -10.27
N ALA A 9 -29.84 33.61 -10.87
CA ALA A 9 -31.25 33.66 -10.52
C ALA A 9 -31.99 32.39 -10.92
N ALA A 10 -32.79 31.82 -10.01
CA ALA A 10 -33.73 30.75 -10.28
C ALA A 10 -35.16 31.27 -10.48
N PRO A 11 -36.02 30.63 -11.28
CA PRO A 11 -37.36 31.10 -11.56
C PRO A 11 -38.35 30.88 -10.39
N ALA A 12 -39.36 31.74 -10.30
CA ALA A 12 -40.34 31.80 -9.24
C ALA A 12 -41.27 30.57 -9.18
N ALA A 13 -41.30 29.91 -8.03
CA ALA A 13 -42.30 28.92 -7.65
C ALA A 13 -43.18 29.49 -6.50
N GLY A 14 -44.44 29.15 -6.51
CA GLY A 14 -45.58 29.82 -5.87
C GLY A 14 -45.49 30.08 -4.36
N VAL A 15 -46.22 31.10 -3.97
CA VAL A 15 -46.24 31.79 -2.66
C VAL A 15 -46.68 30.93 -1.47
N LEU A 16 -47.20 29.73 -1.65
CA LEU A 16 -47.72 28.87 -0.55
C LEU A 16 -46.67 27.96 0.09
N THR A 17 -45.54 27.74 -0.56
CA THR A 17 -44.46 26.91 0.00
C THR A 17 -43.43 27.72 0.85
N ALA A 18 -43.40 29.01 0.70
CA ALA A 18 -42.44 29.89 1.38
C ALA A 18 -42.73 30.14 2.86
N SER A 19 -44.00 29.97 3.31
CA SER A 19 -44.38 30.17 4.72
C SER A 19 -44.07 28.95 5.58
N LEU A 20 -44.22 27.74 5.05
CA LEU A 20 -43.86 26.47 5.71
C LEU A 20 -42.34 26.31 5.85
N ALA A 21 -41.57 26.68 4.81
CA ALA A 21 -40.12 26.63 4.86
C ALA A 21 -39.48 27.62 5.83
N ARG A 22 -40.11 28.79 6.11
CA ARG A 22 -39.65 29.74 7.13
C ARG A 22 -39.94 29.25 8.55
N GLY A 23 -41.07 28.62 8.80
CA GLY A 23 -41.40 28.01 10.09
C GLY A 23 -40.44 26.88 10.50
N VAL A 24 -40.04 26.03 9.56
CA VAL A 24 -39.09 24.92 9.82
C VAL A 24 -37.66 25.44 10.04
N ARG A 25 -37.22 26.46 9.31
CA ARG A 25 -35.88 27.06 9.52
C ARG A 25 -35.73 27.80 10.85
N SER A 26 -36.79 28.44 11.34
CA SER A 26 -36.73 29.09 12.65
C SER A 26 -36.75 28.09 13.81
N ALA A 27 -37.39 26.95 13.63
CA ALA A 27 -37.40 25.89 14.65
C ALA A 27 -36.07 25.12 14.73
N LEU A 28 -35.27 25.07 13.65
CA LEU A 28 -33.95 24.42 13.60
C LEU A 28 -32.80 25.35 14.03
N ALA A 29 -33.02 26.65 14.13
CA ALA A 29 -31.99 27.64 14.48
C ALA A 29 -31.91 27.94 15.99
N SER A 30 -32.78 27.38 16.82
CA SER A 30 -32.70 27.55 18.28
C SER A 30 -31.82 26.44 18.87
N THR A 31 -30.71 26.80 19.50
CA THR A 31 -29.90 25.92 20.34
C THR A 31 -30.76 25.31 21.44
N MET A 32 -31.26 24.10 21.26
CA MET A 32 -32.02 23.39 22.27
C MET A 32 -31.06 22.65 23.21
N ASP A 33 -31.17 22.89 24.50
CA ASP A 33 -30.58 22.11 25.57
C ASP A 33 -31.07 20.65 25.50
N ARG A 34 -30.18 19.73 25.80
CA ARG A 34 -30.41 18.26 25.79
C ARG A 34 -31.64 17.85 26.63
N ARG A 35 -31.96 18.58 27.71
CA ARG A 35 -33.16 18.38 28.53
C ARG A 35 -34.45 18.81 27.83
N ALA A 36 -34.41 19.90 27.05
CA ALA A 36 -35.55 20.36 26.28
C ALA A 36 -35.87 19.44 25.10
N PHE A 37 -34.84 18.83 24.48
CA PHE A 37 -35.00 17.78 23.45
C PHE A 37 -35.69 16.55 24.03
N LEU A 38 -35.23 16.03 25.16
CA LEU A 38 -35.82 14.84 25.80
C LEU A 38 -37.25 15.07 26.32
N LYS A 39 -37.60 16.28 26.76
CA LYS A 39 -38.98 16.62 27.16
C LYS A 39 -39.92 16.74 25.95
N ARG A 40 -39.44 17.19 24.79
CA ARG A 40 -40.25 17.28 23.55
C ARG A 40 -40.35 15.96 22.78
N SER A 41 -39.37 15.08 22.87
CA SER A 41 -39.45 13.72 22.31
C SER A 41 -40.37 12.78 23.12
N GLY A 42 -40.75 13.18 24.36
CA GLY A 42 -41.77 12.50 25.16
C GLY A 42 -43.22 12.75 24.69
N ILE A 43 -43.46 13.63 23.69
CA ILE A 43 -44.77 13.83 23.07
C ILE A 43 -45.00 12.80 21.96
N GLY A 44 -44.68 11.53 22.22
CA GLY A 44 -45.12 10.38 21.43
C GLY A 44 -46.62 10.01 21.67
N VAL A 45 -47.31 10.71 22.55
CA VAL A 45 -48.73 10.45 22.87
C VAL A 45 -49.69 11.17 21.90
N GLY A 46 -49.23 12.18 21.14
CA GLY A 46 -50.03 12.87 20.13
C GLY A 46 -50.22 12.14 18.81
N ALA A 47 -49.39 11.10 18.54
CA ALA A 47 -49.52 10.31 17.30
C ALA A 47 -50.73 9.34 17.33
N GLY A 48 -51.32 9.09 18.47
CA GLY A 48 -52.53 8.26 18.60
C GLY A 48 -53.81 8.92 18.05
N ALA A 49 -53.86 10.25 17.97
CA ALA A 49 -55.05 10.96 17.48
C ALA A 49 -55.09 11.08 15.94
N MET A 50 -53.97 10.98 15.25
CA MET A 50 -53.95 10.97 13.78
C MET A 50 -54.08 9.56 13.17
N ALA A 51 -53.88 8.50 13.93
CA ALA A 51 -54.11 7.13 13.50
C ALA A 51 -55.59 6.75 13.35
N GLY A 52 -56.51 7.52 13.91
CA GLY A 52 -57.97 7.31 13.79
C GLY A 52 -58.58 7.68 12.41
N ALA A 53 -57.83 8.33 11.54
CA ALA A 53 -58.28 8.75 10.22
C ALA A 53 -57.73 7.88 9.07
N MET A 54 -56.89 6.93 9.34
CA MET A 54 -56.43 5.94 8.32
C MET A 54 -57.32 4.72 8.37
N SER A 55 -57.87 4.33 7.22
CA SER A 55 -58.69 3.12 7.09
C SER A 55 -57.95 1.89 7.63
N PHE A 56 -58.63 1.03 8.38
CA PHE A 56 -58.11 -0.23 8.95
C PHE A 56 -57.41 -1.13 7.92
N ASP A 57 -57.74 -1.00 6.65
CA ASP A 57 -57.13 -1.73 5.52
C ASP A 57 -55.65 -1.33 5.26
N MET A 58 -55.30 -0.07 5.47
CA MET A 58 -53.90 0.36 5.29
C MET A 58 -53.01 -0.07 6.46
N VAL A 59 -53.54 -0.13 7.66
CA VAL A 59 -52.79 -0.62 8.86
C VAL A 59 -52.60 -2.15 8.79
N GLY A 60 -53.58 -2.88 8.22
CA GLY A 60 -53.46 -4.31 7.95
C GLY A 60 -52.39 -4.63 6.89
N LYS A 61 -52.33 -3.86 5.80
CA LYS A 61 -51.28 -3.99 4.77
C LYS A 61 -49.89 -3.59 5.24
N ALA A 62 -49.76 -2.59 6.12
CA ALA A 62 -48.47 -2.22 6.72
C ALA A 62 -47.98 -3.28 7.75
N LYS A 63 -48.88 -4.01 8.41
CA LYS A 63 -48.51 -5.13 9.29
C LYS A 63 -48.17 -6.44 8.54
N ALA A 64 -48.65 -6.59 7.30
CA ALA A 64 -48.37 -7.79 6.50
C ALA A 64 -46.96 -7.81 5.85
N GLN A 65 -46.24 -6.70 5.91
CA GLN A 65 -44.82 -6.60 5.52
C GLN A 65 -43.95 -6.25 6.73
N ALA A 66 -43.91 -7.12 7.73
CA ALA A 66 -42.77 -7.10 8.62
C ALA A 66 -41.53 -7.36 7.76
N PRO A 67 -40.52 -6.47 7.75
CA PRO A 67 -39.31 -6.73 6.99
C PRO A 67 -38.76 -8.09 7.42
N ALA A 68 -38.44 -8.95 6.46
CA ALA A 68 -37.70 -10.18 6.75
C ALA A 68 -36.52 -9.81 7.64
N ALA A 69 -36.28 -10.59 8.70
CA ALA A 69 -35.21 -10.32 9.64
C ALA A 69 -33.91 -10.07 8.84
N SER A 70 -33.33 -8.89 9.03
CA SER A 70 -32.13 -8.53 8.27
C SER A 70 -30.99 -9.49 8.62
N LYS A 71 -30.34 -10.07 7.61
CA LYS A 71 -29.17 -10.91 7.80
C LYS A 71 -27.99 -10.00 8.06
N ILE A 72 -27.51 -9.95 9.30
CA ILE A 72 -26.33 -9.20 9.72
C ILE A 72 -25.15 -10.16 9.83
N GLU A 73 -24.07 -9.86 9.15
CA GLU A 73 -22.80 -10.59 9.17
C GLU A 73 -21.67 -9.66 9.58
N THR A 74 -20.69 -10.17 10.32
CA THR A 74 -19.49 -9.40 10.68
C THR A 74 -18.26 -10.14 10.15
N HIS A 75 -17.47 -9.43 9.36
CA HIS A 75 -16.24 -9.94 8.76
C HIS A 75 -15.04 -9.25 9.37
N ARG A 76 -14.19 -9.98 10.08
CA ARG A 76 -12.91 -9.46 10.55
C ARG A 76 -11.93 -9.41 9.39
N THR A 77 -11.39 -8.22 9.13
CA THR A 77 -10.51 -7.96 8.00
C THR A 77 -9.45 -6.90 8.36
N VAL A 78 -8.65 -6.48 7.39
CA VAL A 78 -7.55 -5.52 7.56
C VAL A 78 -7.80 -4.26 6.77
N CYS A 79 -7.60 -3.10 7.39
CA CYS A 79 -7.69 -1.80 6.74
C CYS A 79 -6.75 -1.71 5.53
N THR A 80 -7.22 -1.13 4.42
CA THR A 80 -6.49 -1.06 3.15
C THR A 80 -5.83 0.30 2.89
N HIS A 81 -5.78 1.21 3.88
CA HIS A 81 -5.23 2.55 3.65
C HIS A 81 -3.72 2.62 3.75
N CYS A 82 -3.16 2.21 4.87
CA CYS A 82 -1.73 2.33 5.11
C CYS A 82 -1.14 1.05 5.72
N SER A 83 0.17 0.99 5.75
CA SER A 83 0.95 -0.17 6.16
C SER A 83 0.99 -0.45 7.66
N VAL A 84 0.18 0.22 8.47
CA VAL A 84 0.04 -0.13 9.90
C VAL A 84 -0.66 -1.47 10.06
N GLY A 85 -1.62 -1.80 9.17
CA GLY A 85 -2.31 -3.10 9.22
C GLY A 85 -3.35 -3.18 10.34
N CYS A 86 -4.09 -2.10 10.58
CA CYS A 86 -5.16 -2.09 11.59
C CYS A 86 -6.24 -3.11 11.25
N ALA A 87 -6.59 -3.97 12.21
CA ALA A 87 -7.74 -4.85 12.08
C ALA A 87 -9.05 -4.07 12.21
N ILE A 88 -10.05 -4.45 11.44
CA ILE A 88 -11.40 -3.90 11.47
C ILE A 88 -12.44 -5.02 11.42
N ASP A 89 -13.57 -4.82 12.08
CA ASP A 89 -14.75 -5.65 11.96
C ASP A 89 -15.77 -4.94 11.04
N ALA A 90 -15.93 -5.44 9.83
CA ALA A 90 -16.87 -4.91 8.85
C ALA A 90 -18.26 -5.54 9.03
N VAL A 91 -19.28 -4.70 9.24
CA VAL A 91 -20.67 -5.14 9.44
C VAL A 91 -21.42 -5.02 8.13
N VAL A 92 -21.93 -6.14 7.66
CA VAL A 92 -22.68 -6.28 6.39
C VAL A 92 -24.12 -6.64 6.71
N GLU A 93 -25.07 -5.88 6.19
CA GLU A 93 -26.50 -6.12 6.31
C GLU A 93 -27.09 -6.41 4.94
N ASN A 94 -27.65 -7.59 4.77
CA ASN A 94 -28.23 -8.06 3.50
C ASN A 94 -27.27 -7.89 2.30
N GLY A 95 -25.98 -8.17 2.47
CA GLY A 95 -24.95 -8.03 1.44
C GLY A 95 -24.41 -6.60 1.25
N VAL A 96 -24.90 -5.62 2.00
CA VAL A 96 -24.43 -4.23 1.95
C VAL A 96 -23.53 -3.95 3.16
N TRP A 97 -22.33 -3.47 2.93
CA TRP A 97 -21.44 -3.04 4.00
C TRP A 97 -21.93 -1.72 4.61
N VAL A 98 -22.51 -1.80 5.81
CA VAL A 98 -23.19 -0.66 6.46
C VAL A 98 -22.29 0.14 7.41
N ARG A 99 -21.34 -0.51 8.09
CA ARG A 99 -20.40 0.14 9.00
C ARG A 99 -19.15 -0.73 9.24
N GLN A 100 -18.13 -0.15 9.84
CA GLN A 100 -16.96 -0.85 10.37
C GLN A 100 -16.69 -0.43 11.81
N GLU A 101 -16.21 -1.37 12.60
CA GLU A 101 -15.84 -1.19 14.00
C GLU A 101 -14.34 -1.42 14.19
N PRO A 102 -13.69 -0.72 15.11
CA PRO A 102 -12.30 -1.02 15.47
C PRO A 102 -12.22 -2.32 16.26
N VAL A 103 -11.14 -3.07 16.06
CA VAL A 103 -10.86 -4.30 16.79
C VAL A 103 -10.05 -3.99 18.04
N PHE A 104 -10.67 -4.06 19.21
CA PHE A 104 -10.07 -3.65 20.48
C PHE A 104 -8.97 -4.59 20.96
N ASP A 105 -9.05 -5.86 20.62
CA ASP A 105 -8.08 -6.90 20.96
C ASP A 105 -6.91 -7.02 19.95
N SER A 106 -6.86 -6.14 18.95
CA SER A 106 -5.74 -6.10 18.01
C SER A 106 -4.48 -5.56 18.68
N PRO A 107 -3.35 -6.30 18.70
CA PRO A 107 -2.11 -5.83 19.30
C PRO A 107 -1.48 -4.67 18.50
N ILE A 108 -1.84 -4.54 17.23
CA ILE A 108 -1.32 -3.49 16.33
C ILE A 108 -2.10 -2.19 16.51
N SER A 109 -3.43 -2.25 16.51
CA SER A 109 -4.28 -1.06 16.52
C SER A 109 -4.82 -0.68 17.90
N LEU A 110 -4.83 -1.59 18.87
CA LEU A 110 -5.30 -1.37 20.25
C LEU A 110 -6.68 -0.68 20.30
N GLY A 111 -7.61 -1.07 19.43
CA GLY A 111 -8.89 -0.41 19.28
C GLY A 111 -8.81 0.97 18.58
N GLY A 112 -7.65 1.36 18.07
CA GLY A 112 -7.46 2.62 17.36
C GLY A 112 -8.01 2.55 15.93
N HIS A 113 -8.70 3.62 15.54
CA HIS A 113 -9.24 3.79 14.19
C HIS A 113 -9.05 5.25 13.76
N CYS A 114 -8.29 5.49 12.71
CA CYS A 114 -8.11 6.84 12.19
C CYS A 114 -9.22 7.23 11.20
N ALA A 115 -9.32 8.52 10.86
CA ALA A 115 -10.34 9.02 9.93
C ALA A 115 -10.33 8.27 8.57
N LYS A 116 -9.15 7.87 8.07
CA LYS A 116 -9.04 7.09 6.83
C LYS A 116 -9.64 5.69 6.97
N GLY A 117 -9.35 5.00 8.07
CA GLY A 117 -9.95 3.69 8.37
C GLY A 117 -11.45 3.80 8.63
N ALA A 118 -11.91 4.86 9.31
CA ALA A 118 -13.32 5.10 9.54
C ALA A 118 -14.13 5.36 8.25
N SER A 119 -13.50 5.86 7.19
CA SER A 119 -14.13 6.11 5.89
C SER A 119 -13.87 5.03 4.83
N ILE A 120 -13.27 3.91 5.20
CA ILE A 120 -12.82 2.89 4.24
C ILE A 120 -13.97 2.30 3.41
N ARG A 121 -15.16 2.22 3.98
CA ARG A 121 -16.38 1.78 3.31
C ARG A 121 -16.67 2.57 2.03
N GLU A 122 -16.39 3.88 2.04
CA GLU A 122 -16.65 4.78 0.91
C GLU A 122 -15.87 4.38 -0.36
N HIS A 123 -14.75 3.69 -0.20
CA HIS A 123 -13.97 3.17 -1.34
C HIS A 123 -14.73 2.08 -2.10
N GLY A 124 -15.48 1.23 -1.40
CA GLY A 124 -16.26 0.17 -2.04
C GLY A 124 -17.52 0.70 -2.74
N HIS A 125 -18.20 1.68 -2.14
CA HIS A 125 -19.52 2.12 -2.55
C HIS A 125 -19.55 3.40 -3.40
N GLY A 126 -18.39 3.99 -3.70
CA GLY A 126 -18.30 5.27 -4.40
C GLY A 126 -18.95 5.26 -5.79
N GLU A 127 -19.70 6.30 -6.10
CA GLU A 127 -20.33 6.50 -7.43
C GLU A 127 -19.29 6.65 -8.56
N TYR A 128 -18.07 7.04 -8.22
CA TYR A 128 -16.95 7.24 -9.14
C TYR A 128 -16.22 5.97 -9.55
N ARG A 129 -16.66 4.79 -9.08
CA ARG A 129 -16.10 3.50 -9.48
C ARG A 129 -16.19 3.31 -11.01
N LEU A 130 -15.14 2.71 -11.58
CA LEU A 130 -15.20 2.18 -12.95
C LEU A 130 -16.15 0.98 -12.94
N LYS A 131 -17.28 1.11 -13.67
CA LYS A 131 -18.39 0.17 -13.56
C LYS A 131 -18.37 -0.92 -14.63
N THR A 132 -17.80 -0.64 -15.79
CA THR A 132 -17.78 -1.53 -16.94
C THR A 132 -16.45 -1.40 -17.68
N PRO A 133 -16.02 -2.41 -18.46
CA PRO A 133 -14.91 -2.25 -19.38
C PRO A 133 -15.17 -1.14 -20.39
N MET A 134 -14.14 -0.39 -20.72
CA MET A 134 -14.24 0.74 -21.66
C MET A 134 -13.06 0.74 -22.62
N LYS A 135 -13.28 1.24 -23.84
CA LYS A 135 -12.27 1.49 -24.88
C LYS A 135 -12.27 2.96 -25.24
N LEU A 136 -11.11 3.54 -25.45
CA LEU A 136 -10.95 4.91 -25.93
C LEU A 136 -11.21 4.92 -27.45
N VAL A 137 -12.24 5.67 -27.88
CA VAL A 137 -12.64 5.84 -29.29
C VAL A 137 -12.89 7.33 -29.51
N ASP A 138 -12.23 7.93 -30.48
CA ASP A 138 -12.37 9.35 -30.83
C ASP A 138 -12.24 10.29 -29.61
N GLY A 139 -11.23 10.04 -28.77
CA GLY A 139 -10.96 10.84 -27.57
C GLY A 139 -11.94 10.64 -26.40
N LYS A 140 -12.89 9.70 -26.51
CA LYS A 140 -13.89 9.41 -25.49
C LYS A 140 -13.91 7.93 -25.13
N TYR A 141 -14.01 7.63 -23.83
CA TYR A 141 -14.19 6.26 -23.39
C TYR A 141 -15.60 5.76 -23.68
N ARG A 142 -15.69 4.64 -24.39
CA ARG A 142 -16.94 3.95 -24.76
C ARG A 142 -17.01 2.62 -24.04
N ARG A 143 -18.20 2.28 -23.49
CA ARG A 143 -18.44 0.97 -22.89
C ARG A 143 -18.28 -0.14 -23.93
N ILE A 144 -17.61 -1.23 -23.52
CA ILE A 144 -17.53 -2.50 -24.26
C ILE A 144 -17.84 -3.67 -23.31
N GLY A 145 -18.04 -4.85 -23.84
CA GLY A 145 -18.20 -6.06 -23.02
C GLY A 145 -16.85 -6.65 -22.61
N TRP A 146 -16.85 -7.46 -21.53
CA TRP A 146 -15.66 -8.14 -21.06
C TRP A 146 -15.05 -9.09 -22.11
N GLN A 147 -15.88 -9.87 -22.82
CA GLN A 147 -15.38 -10.77 -23.87
C GLN A 147 -14.58 -10.00 -24.91
N GLN A 148 -15.15 -8.91 -25.43
CA GLN A 148 -14.48 -8.04 -26.41
C GLN A 148 -13.19 -7.45 -25.85
N ALA A 149 -13.22 -6.93 -24.62
CA ALA A 149 -12.05 -6.32 -23.99
C ALA A 149 -10.89 -7.30 -23.85
N LEU A 150 -11.19 -8.50 -23.36
CA LEU A 150 -10.16 -9.55 -23.16
C LEU A 150 -9.60 -10.04 -24.50
N ASP A 151 -10.45 -10.29 -25.48
CA ASP A 151 -10.03 -10.80 -26.78
C ASP A 151 -9.19 -9.78 -27.56
N GLU A 152 -9.62 -8.51 -27.61
CA GLU A 152 -8.87 -7.46 -28.30
C GLU A 152 -7.51 -7.18 -27.64
N VAL A 153 -7.47 -7.08 -26.29
CA VAL A 153 -6.22 -6.81 -25.54
C VAL A 153 -5.23 -7.95 -25.71
N THR A 154 -5.67 -9.19 -25.53
CA THR A 154 -4.75 -10.35 -25.61
C THR A 154 -4.30 -10.64 -27.02
N ALA A 155 -5.17 -10.46 -28.02
CA ALA A 155 -4.77 -10.56 -29.44
C ALA A 155 -3.68 -9.52 -29.77
N ARG A 156 -3.83 -8.26 -29.31
CA ARG A 156 -2.84 -7.22 -29.53
C ARG A 156 -1.51 -7.52 -28.81
N LEU A 157 -1.56 -8.07 -27.59
CA LEU A 157 -0.36 -8.52 -26.88
C LEU A 157 0.39 -9.63 -27.61
N LEU A 158 -0.35 -10.62 -28.16
CA LEU A 158 0.23 -11.71 -28.95
C LEU A 158 0.85 -11.20 -30.25
N GLU A 159 0.21 -10.26 -30.91
CA GLU A 159 0.74 -9.61 -32.12
C GLU A 159 2.05 -8.88 -31.81
N ILE A 160 2.08 -8.02 -30.81
CA ILE A 160 3.27 -7.28 -30.37
C ILE A 160 4.40 -8.26 -29.99
N ARG A 161 4.06 -9.32 -29.23
CA ARG A 161 5.03 -10.37 -28.85
C ARG A 161 5.61 -11.08 -30.06
N LYS A 162 4.78 -11.38 -31.07
CA LYS A 162 5.23 -12.03 -32.30
C LYS A 162 6.14 -11.15 -33.15
N GLU A 163 5.82 -9.84 -33.23
CA GLU A 163 6.55 -8.89 -34.07
C GLU A 163 7.85 -8.40 -33.42
N SER A 164 7.84 -8.17 -32.11
CA SER A 164 8.90 -7.45 -31.39
C SER A 164 9.45 -8.19 -30.17
N GLY A 165 8.95 -9.39 -29.89
CA GLY A 165 9.34 -10.17 -28.72
C GLY A 165 8.59 -9.76 -27.43
N PRO A 166 8.71 -10.55 -26.35
CA PRO A 166 7.99 -10.32 -25.10
C PRO A 166 8.45 -9.04 -24.38
N ASP A 167 9.71 -8.63 -24.56
CA ASP A 167 10.28 -7.44 -23.93
C ASP A 167 9.75 -6.12 -24.51
N ALA A 168 8.94 -6.16 -25.58
CA ALA A 168 8.19 -5.01 -26.08
C ALA A 168 7.01 -4.60 -25.18
N THR A 169 6.80 -5.30 -24.05
CA THR A 169 5.72 -5.03 -23.11
C THR A 169 6.27 -4.65 -21.73
N PHE A 170 5.54 -3.78 -21.00
CA PHE A 170 5.86 -3.42 -19.63
C PHE A 170 4.62 -3.57 -18.72
N TRP A 171 4.79 -4.25 -17.57
CA TRP A 171 3.70 -4.61 -16.68
C TRP A 171 3.89 -3.92 -15.33
N ILE A 172 2.98 -3.02 -14.97
CA ILE A 172 3.08 -2.23 -13.75
C ILE A 172 2.05 -2.74 -12.75
N GLY A 173 2.53 -3.34 -11.66
CA GLY A 173 1.70 -3.86 -10.58
C GLY A 173 1.42 -2.85 -9.48
N SER A 174 0.71 -3.28 -8.45
CA SER A 174 0.23 -2.45 -7.36
C SER A 174 0.73 -2.92 -5.99
N SER A 175 1.11 -1.96 -5.15
CA SER A 175 1.29 -2.19 -3.71
C SER A 175 -0.05 -2.37 -2.95
N LYS A 176 -1.17 -2.32 -3.68
CA LYS A 176 -2.52 -2.60 -3.20
C LYS A 176 -2.98 -4.02 -3.50
N HIS A 177 -2.28 -4.73 -4.37
CA HIS A 177 -2.49 -6.16 -4.56
C HIS A 177 -2.25 -6.91 -3.25
N SER A 178 -2.98 -8.02 -3.03
CA SER A 178 -2.64 -8.97 -1.99
C SER A 178 -1.28 -9.63 -2.28
N ASN A 179 -0.73 -10.35 -1.32
CA ASN A 179 0.49 -11.13 -1.53
C ASN A 179 0.32 -12.13 -2.66
N GLU A 180 -0.82 -12.79 -2.70
CA GLU A 180 -1.19 -13.78 -3.71
C GLU A 180 -1.28 -13.16 -5.11
N GLN A 181 -1.91 -12.00 -5.23
CA GLN A 181 -2.03 -11.27 -6.50
C GLN A 181 -0.66 -10.76 -6.98
N SER A 182 0.16 -10.24 -6.08
CA SER A 182 1.52 -9.79 -6.39
C SER A 182 2.40 -10.94 -6.89
N TYR A 183 2.35 -12.08 -6.22
CA TYR A 183 3.05 -13.30 -6.60
C TYR A 183 2.57 -13.85 -7.95
N LEU A 184 1.24 -13.92 -8.12
CA LEU A 184 0.63 -14.42 -9.36
C LEU A 184 1.00 -13.55 -10.56
N MET A 185 1.06 -12.23 -10.38
CA MET A 185 1.49 -11.30 -11.43
C MET A 185 2.94 -11.57 -11.84
N ARG A 186 3.85 -11.77 -10.87
CA ARG A 186 5.26 -12.12 -11.18
C ARG A 186 5.35 -13.42 -11.97
N LYS A 187 4.59 -14.46 -11.55
CA LYS A 187 4.52 -15.75 -12.24
C LYS A 187 3.96 -15.61 -13.65
N MET A 188 2.83 -14.90 -13.82
CA MET A 188 2.16 -14.68 -15.10
C MET A 188 3.09 -13.98 -16.11
N VAL A 189 3.76 -12.91 -15.71
CA VAL A 189 4.65 -12.15 -16.60
C VAL A 189 5.93 -12.92 -16.91
N SER A 190 6.42 -13.77 -15.98
CA SER A 190 7.51 -14.71 -16.26
C SER A 190 7.12 -15.72 -17.35
N PHE A 191 5.89 -16.20 -17.35
CA PHE A 191 5.38 -17.12 -18.38
C PHE A 191 5.08 -16.40 -19.70
N PHE A 192 4.82 -15.11 -19.68
CA PHE A 192 4.78 -14.29 -20.88
C PHE A 192 6.18 -14.11 -21.50
N GLY A 193 7.26 -14.18 -20.70
CA GLY A 193 8.64 -14.22 -21.17
C GLY A 193 9.41 -12.90 -21.02
N THR A 194 9.07 -12.04 -20.05
CA THR A 194 9.81 -10.80 -19.81
C THR A 194 10.02 -10.52 -18.33
N ASN A 195 11.10 -9.78 -18.02
CA ASN A 195 11.34 -9.16 -16.72
C ASN A 195 10.94 -7.67 -16.70
N ASN A 196 10.36 -7.15 -17.78
CA ASN A 196 9.87 -5.76 -17.86
C ASN A 196 8.59 -5.61 -17.06
N MET A 197 8.74 -5.57 -15.74
CA MET A 197 7.67 -5.36 -14.77
C MET A 197 8.21 -4.66 -13.53
N ASP A 198 7.37 -3.89 -12.85
CA ASP A 198 7.72 -3.28 -11.57
C ASP A 198 6.45 -2.80 -10.85
N HIS A 199 6.56 -2.18 -9.69
CA HIS A 199 5.41 -1.65 -8.94
C HIS A 199 5.76 -0.40 -8.12
N GLN A 200 4.77 0.15 -7.37
CA GLN A 200 4.94 1.40 -6.62
C GLN A 200 6.08 1.40 -5.60
N ALA A 201 6.49 0.26 -5.06
CA ALA A 201 7.59 0.22 -4.09
C ALA A 201 8.92 0.76 -4.68
N ARG A 202 9.11 0.67 -6.00
CA ARG A 202 10.27 1.24 -6.68
C ARG A 202 10.40 2.74 -6.45
N ILE A 203 9.32 3.48 -6.57
CA ILE A 203 9.29 4.94 -6.35
C ILE A 203 8.98 5.32 -4.91
N CYS A 204 8.66 4.34 -4.06
CA CYS A 204 8.34 4.50 -2.65
C CYS A 204 9.58 4.29 -1.79
N HIS A 205 9.94 3.04 -1.52
CA HIS A 205 10.98 2.63 -0.57
C HIS A 205 12.12 1.78 -1.19
N SER A 206 12.35 1.85 -2.50
CA SER A 206 13.46 1.09 -3.09
C SER A 206 14.82 1.47 -2.50
N THR A 207 15.05 2.76 -2.28
CA THR A 207 16.28 3.25 -1.64
C THR A 207 16.38 2.85 -0.17
N THR A 208 15.25 2.71 0.54
CA THR A 208 15.22 2.11 1.87
C THR A 208 15.61 0.63 1.81
N VAL A 209 14.97 -0.16 0.94
CA VAL A 209 15.27 -1.59 0.83
C VAL A 209 16.75 -1.81 0.53
N SER A 210 17.31 -1.11 -0.46
CA SER A 210 18.72 -1.25 -0.82
C SER A 210 19.66 -0.72 0.26
N GLY A 211 19.33 0.41 0.91
CA GLY A 211 20.15 1.00 1.97
C GLY A 211 20.25 0.11 3.21
N VAL A 212 19.12 -0.45 3.64
CA VAL A 212 19.07 -1.37 4.79
C VAL A 212 19.72 -2.71 4.44
N ALA A 213 19.40 -3.30 3.26
CA ALA A 213 19.97 -4.55 2.82
C ALA A 213 21.50 -4.48 2.65
N ASN A 214 22.02 -3.36 2.15
CA ASN A 214 23.47 -3.13 2.03
C ASN A 214 24.17 -2.86 3.39
N THR A 215 23.40 -2.71 4.46
CA THR A 215 23.98 -2.50 5.81
C THR A 215 23.97 -3.79 6.62
N TRP A 216 22.85 -4.51 6.68
CA TRP A 216 22.74 -5.77 7.46
C TRP A 216 22.01 -6.91 6.74
N GLY A 217 21.88 -6.85 5.41
CA GLY A 217 21.41 -7.96 4.57
C GLY A 217 19.89 -8.10 4.44
N TYR A 218 19.09 -7.27 5.10
CA TYR A 218 17.63 -7.40 5.10
C TYR A 218 16.91 -6.05 4.98
N GLY A 219 16.08 -5.89 3.98
CA GLY A 219 15.46 -4.61 3.58
C GLY A 219 14.11 -4.32 4.22
N ALA A 220 13.92 -4.54 5.52
CA ALA A 220 12.66 -4.32 6.22
C ALA A 220 12.84 -3.69 7.60
N MET A 221 11.73 -3.22 8.19
CA MET A 221 11.63 -2.72 9.55
C MET A 221 12.10 -3.79 10.55
N THR A 222 12.95 -3.43 11.52
CA THR A 222 13.58 -4.40 12.43
C THR A 222 12.65 -4.84 13.56
N ASN A 223 11.82 -3.93 14.10
CA ASN A 223 10.92 -4.18 15.21
C ASN A 223 9.45 -4.08 14.76
N SER A 224 8.50 -4.37 15.63
CA SER A 224 7.08 -4.25 15.36
C SER A 224 6.51 -2.91 15.84
N TYR A 225 5.29 -2.54 15.40
CA TYR A 225 4.64 -1.32 15.87
C TYR A 225 4.37 -1.35 17.37
N ASN A 226 3.91 -2.48 17.88
CA ASN A 226 3.63 -2.66 19.31
C ASN A 226 4.90 -2.63 20.18
N ASP A 227 6.06 -3.02 19.64
CA ASP A 227 7.33 -2.92 20.36
C ASP A 227 7.78 -1.48 20.60
N MET A 228 7.29 -0.52 19.80
CA MET A 228 7.65 0.90 19.97
C MET A 228 7.29 1.46 21.35
N GLN A 229 6.32 0.87 22.06
CA GLN A 229 6.00 1.26 23.44
C GLN A 229 7.14 0.99 24.43
N ASN A 230 8.10 0.14 24.08
CA ASN A 230 9.26 -0.21 24.91
C ASN A 230 10.45 0.74 24.72
N THR A 231 10.39 1.65 23.73
CA THR A 231 11.46 2.62 23.49
C THR A 231 11.59 3.62 24.65
N LYS A 232 12.80 4.10 24.89
CA LYS A 232 13.07 5.19 25.84
C LYS A 232 13.32 6.52 25.12
N CYS A 233 13.69 6.47 23.83
CA CYS A 233 13.83 7.63 22.98
C CYS A 233 13.50 7.24 21.54
N ALA A 234 12.75 8.07 20.83
CA ALA A 234 12.46 7.87 19.43
C ALA A 234 12.88 9.10 18.62
N LEU A 235 13.64 8.88 17.56
CA LEU A 235 13.96 9.89 16.56
C LEU A 235 13.17 9.62 15.28
N TYR A 236 12.28 10.55 14.90
CA TYR A 236 11.53 10.52 13.64
C TYR A 236 12.19 11.46 12.65
N ILE A 237 12.63 10.96 11.50
CA ILE A 237 13.22 11.77 10.43
C ILE A 237 12.48 11.53 9.11
N GLY A 238 11.97 12.61 8.50
CA GLY A 238 11.22 12.50 7.25
C GLY A 238 9.94 11.64 7.35
N SER A 239 9.32 11.58 8.54
CA SER A 239 8.13 10.78 8.82
C SER A 239 7.08 11.58 9.60
N ASN A 240 5.97 11.93 8.94
CA ASN A 240 4.82 12.55 9.61
C ASN A 240 3.78 11.48 9.99
N ALA A 241 4.14 10.62 10.93
CA ALA A 241 3.34 9.47 11.33
C ALA A 241 1.94 9.84 11.85
N ALA A 242 1.80 10.98 12.54
CA ALA A 242 0.50 11.45 13.04
C ALA A 242 -0.54 11.71 11.94
N GLU A 243 -0.11 11.94 10.69
CA GLU A 243 -1.01 12.09 9.54
C GLU A 243 -1.00 10.86 8.63
N ALA A 244 0.18 10.31 8.31
CA ALA A 244 0.31 9.20 7.38
C ALA A 244 -0.04 7.84 8.00
N HIS A 245 0.37 7.61 9.27
CA HIS A 245 0.25 6.36 10.01
C HIS A 245 -0.34 6.58 11.42
N PRO A 246 -1.52 7.22 11.56
CA PRO A 246 -1.96 7.77 12.85
C PRO A 246 -2.02 6.75 13.99
N VAL A 247 -2.43 5.52 13.69
CA VAL A 247 -2.58 4.48 14.73
C VAL A 247 -1.22 4.00 15.26
N SER A 248 -0.14 4.08 14.48
CA SER A 248 1.21 3.78 14.99
C SER A 248 1.65 4.74 16.11
N MET A 249 1.12 5.96 16.11
CA MET A 249 1.41 6.95 17.16
C MET A 249 0.82 6.57 18.52
N VAL A 250 -0.16 5.68 18.59
CA VAL A 250 -0.70 5.19 19.87
C VAL A 250 0.42 4.52 20.67
N HIS A 251 1.22 3.67 20.04
CA HIS A 251 2.36 3.00 20.68
C HIS A 251 3.44 3.99 21.13
N MET A 252 3.72 5.00 20.31
CA MET A 252 4.70 6.06 20.69
C MET A 252 4.18 6.93 21.83
N LEU A 253 2.87 7.23 21.85
CA LEU A 253 2.27 8.01 22.95
C LEU A 253 2.29 7.22 24.26
N HIS A 254 2.03 5.91 24.24
CA HIS A 254 2.20 5.05 25.40
C HIS A 254 3.66 5.03 25.88
N ALA A 255 4.65 5.00 24.97
CA ALA A 255 6.05 5.14 25.35
C ALA A 255 6.30 6.49 26.05
N LYS A 256 5.73 7.60 25.53
CA LYS A 256 5.86 8.93 26.17
C LYS A 256 5.21 9.00 27.55
N GLU A 257 4.04 8.39 27.73
CA GLU A 257 3.39 8.27 29.04
C GLU A 257 4.29 7.52 30.05
N ASN A 258 5.12 6.60 29.56
CA ASN A 258 6.16 5.89 30.33
C ASN A 258 7.51 6.64 30.39
N GLY A 259 7.55 7.93 30.03
CA GLY A 259 8.73 8.81 30.14
C GLY A 259 9.65 8.83 28.91
N ALA A 260 9.34 8.13 27.83
CA ALA A 260 10.16 8.16 26.62
C ALA A 260 10.20 9.56 25.97
N LYS A 261 11.33 9.89 25.36
CA LYS A 261 11.54 11.14 24.61
C LYS A 261 11.19 10.95 23.14
N LEU A 262 10.63 12.00 22.54
CA LEU A 262 10.33 12.06 21.11
C LEU A 262 11.10 13.20 20.47
N ILE A 263 11.96 12.88 19.53
CA ILE A 263 12.71 13.82 18.69
C ILE A 263 12.12 13.76 17.29
N VAL A 264 11.89 14.91 16.65
CA VAL A 264 11.40 14.96 15.27
C VAL A 264 12.29 15.87 14.44
N CYS A 265 12.92 15.29 13.42
CA CYS A 265 13.74 15.98 12.41
C CYS A 265 12.91 16.09 11.11
N ASP A 266 12.45 17.31 10.76
CA ASP A 266 11.64 17.53 9.57
C ASP A 266 11.78 19.00 9.13
N PRO A 267 11.93 19.30 7.84
CA PRO A 267 11.93 20.69 7.32
C PRO A 267 10.66 21.46 7.68
N ARG A 268 9.55 20.77 7.88
CA ARG A 268 8.24 21.32 8.23
C ARG A 268 7.83 20.89 9.64
N ARG A 269 7.30 21.83 10.43
CA ARG A 269 6.69 21.49 11.73
C ARG A 269 5.37 20.76 11.52
N THR A 270 5.44 19.43 11.47
CA THR A 270 4.31 18.51 11.24
C THR A 270 3.48 18.28 12.49
N ARG A 271 2.34 17.58 12.37
CA ARG A 271 1.56 17.12 13.54
C ARG A 271 2.35 16.16 14.43
N THR A 272 3.26 15.38 13.87
CA THR A 272 4.19 14.56 14.67
C THR A 272 5.15 15.44 15.46
N ALA A 273 5.72 16.47 14.82
CA ALA A 273 6.62 17.43 15.46
C ALA A 273 5.92 18.23 16.58
N ALA A 274 4.61 18.46 16.51
CA ALA A 274 3.84 19.13 17.56
C ALA A 274 3.78 18.33 18.88
N LYS A 275 4.18 17.05 18.88
CA LYS A 275 4.26 16.19 20.07
C LYS A 275 5.70 15.89 20.51
N ALA A 276 6.69 16.44 19.80
CA ALA A 276 8.11 16.24 20.09
C ALA A 276 8.56 16.96 21.37
N ASP A 277 9.51 16.35 22.08
CA ASP A 277 10.25 16.99 23.15
C ASP A 277 11.38 17.85 22.57
N GLU A 278 11.95 17.45 21.43
CA GLU A 278 12.92 18.23 20.65
C GLU A 278 12.52 18.22 19.16
N TYR A 279 12.42 19.41 18.53
CA TYR A 279 12.12 19.55 17.12
C TYR A 279 13.32 20.17 16.40
N VAL A 280 13.88 19.42 15.44
CA VAL A 280 15.03 19.81 14.62
C VAL A 280 14.54 20.18 13.23
N ARG A 281 14.63 21.46 12.88
CA ARG A 281 14.34 21.94 11.52
C ARG A 281 15.66 22.01 10.74
N PHE A 282 15.73 21.28 9.64
CA PHE A 282 16.92 21.23 8.81
C PHE A 282 16.58 21.51 7.33
N ARG A 283 17.59 21.84 6.51
CA ARG A 283 17.43 22.01 5.07
C ARG A 283 17.10 20.69 4.41
N SER A 284 16.13 20.67 3.47
CA SER A 284 15.80 19.46 2.70
C SER A 284 17.05 18.90 2.01
N GLY A 285 17.29 17.61 2.13
CA GLY A 285 18.46 16.92 1.58
C GLY A 285 19.68 16.88 2.51
N ALA A 286 19.61 17.53 3.70
CA ALA A 286 20.69 17.52 4.68
C ALA A 286 20.53 16.42 5.75
N ASP A 287 19.88 15.31 5.43
CA ASP A 287 19.66 14.19 6.33
C ASP A 287 20.99 13.58 6.81
N ILE A 288 21.94 13.35 5.90
CA ILE A 288 23.25 12.79 6.24
C ILE A 288 24.03 13.72 7.20
N PRO A 289 24.19 15.03 6.89
CA PRO A 289 24.79 15.98 7.84
C PRO A 289 24.15 15.92 9.24
N VAL A 290 22.81 15.92 9.33
CA VAL A 290 22.11 15.85 10.63
C VAL A 290 22.41 14.55 11.36
N LEU A 291 22.29 13.40 10.71
CA LEU A 291 22.53 12.08 11.31
C LEU A 291 23.98 11.89 11.73
N PHE A 292 24.93 12.33 10.90
CA PHE A 292 26.35 12.22 11.22
C PHE A 292 26.82 13.31 12.18
N GLY A 293 26.16 14.48 12.23
CA GLY A 293 26.35 15.45 13.30
C GLY A 293 25.93 14.91 14.67
N ILE A 294 24.80 14.21 14.75
CA ILE A 294 24.39 13.49 15.96
C ILE A 294 25.44 12.44 16.33
N LEU A 295 25.89 11.64 15.35
CA LEU A 295 26.90 10.61 15.56
C LEU A 295 28.25 11.20 15.99
N HIS A 296 28.67 12.36 15.44
CA HIS A 296 29.88 13.06 15.86
C HIS A 296 29.88 13.36 17.37
N HIS A 297 28.78 13.91 17.89
CA HIS A 297 28.64 14.19 19.31
C HIS A 297 28.65 12.91 20.17
N ILE A 298 28.01 11.82 19.70
CA ILE A 298 28.06 10.52 20.37
C ILE A 298 29.51 10.03 20.48
N LEU A 299 30.27 10.09 19.39
CA LEU A 299 31.65 9.63 19.34
C LEU A 299 32.60 10.50 20.17
N LYS A 300 32.41 11.83 20.16
CA LYS A 300 33.22 12.77 20.96
C LYS A 300 33.06 12.56 22.46
N ASN A 301 31.90 12.10 22.90
CA ASN A 301 31.58 11.88 24.30
C ASN A 301 31.73 10.40 24.73
N GLY A 302 32.14 9.49 23.82
CA GLY A 302 32.30 8.07 24.11
C GLY A 302 30.97 7.38 24.50
N TRP A 303 29.87 7.77 23.83
CA TRP A 303 28.54 7.24 24.13
C TRP A 303 28.12 6.10 23.19
N GLU A 304 28.97 5.72 22.25
CA GLU A 304 28.75 4.55 21.38
C GLU A 304 28.79 3.25 22.20
N ASP A 305 28.15 2.22 21.68
CA ASP A 305 28.19 0.86 22.23
C ASP A 305 29.41 0.12 21.68
N THR A 306 30.58 0.30 22.30
CA THR A 306 31.85 -0.27 21.83
C THR A 306 31.78 -1.78 21.72
N LYS A 307 31.17 -2.45 22.72
CA LYS A 307 31.08 -3.90 22.73
C LYS A 307 30.20 -4.41 21.58
N TYR A 308 29.06 -3.78 21.32
CA TYR A 308 28.19 -4.13 20.19
C TYR A 308 28.92 -3.93 18.86
N LEU A 309 29.66 -2.84 18.72
CA LEU A 309 30.42 -2.50 17.52
C LEU A 309 31.52 -3.54 17.24
N GLU A 310 32.29 -3.90 18.26
CA GLU A 310 33.32 -4.93 18.15
C GLU A 310 32.76 -6.31 17.79
N ASP A 311 31.66 -6.70 18.43
CA ASP A 311 31.06 -8.04 18.25
C ASP A 311 30.28 -8.19 16.93
N ARG A 312 29.75 -7.09 16.37
CA ARG A 312 28.69 -7.15 15.35
C ARG A 312 28.90 -6.30 14.09
N VAL A 313 29.82 -5.34 14.10
CA VAL A 313 29.93 -4.35 13.02
C VAL A 313 31.29 -4.41 12.34
N TYR A 314 31.29 -4.74 11.04
CA TYR A 314 32.51 -4.74 10.24
C TYR A 314 32.81 -3.34 9.67
N GLY A 315 34.07 -2.92 9.72
CA GLY A 315 34.56 -1.69 9.09
C GLY A 315 34.19 -0.42 9.84
N TRP A 316 33.89 -0.51 11.13
CA TRP A 316 33.46 0.60 11.98
C TRP A 316 34.53 1.70 12.11
N GLU A 317 35.82 1.34 12.20
CA GLU A 317 36.92 2.26 12.41
C GLU A 317 36.99 3.34 11.34
N LYS A 318 36.77 2.97 10.07
CA LYS A 318 36.73 3.90 8.94
C LYS A 318 35.55 4.87 9.03
N VAL A 319 34.39 4.39 9.46
CA VAL A 319 33.22 5.24 9.67
C VAL A 319 33.46 6.23 10.79
N ARG A 320 34.05 5.78 11.90
CA ARG A 320 34.40 6.62 13.05
C ARG A 320 35.38 7.72 12.66
N GLU A 321 36.44 7.38 11.94
CA GLU A 321 37.44 8.32 11.44
C GLU A 321 36.77 9.38 10.51
N GLU A 322 36.02 8.95 9.54
CA GLU A 322 35.32 9.82 8.58
C GLU A 322 34.37 10.79 9.29
N VAL A 323 33.57 10.29 10.24
CA VAL A 323 32.59 11.11 10.95
C VAL A 323 33.29 12.16 11.82
N LEU A 324 34.35 11.80 12.53
CA LEU A 324 35.08 12.72 13.36
C LEU A 324 35.88 13.78 12.56
N ALA A 325 36.36 13.42 11.38
CA ALA A 325 37.13 14.32 10.53
C ALA A 325 36.25 15.30 9.73
N LYS A 326 35.13 14.84 9.16
CA LYS A 326 34.33 15.63 8.20
C LYS A 326 33.09 16.27 8.82
N TRP A 327 32.44 15.60 9.75
CA TRP A 327 31.11 16.00 10.23
C TRP A 327 31.18 16.77 11.55
N THR A 328 32.09 17.77 11.59
CA THR A 328 32.22 18.67 12.77
C THR A 328 30.94 19.50 12.94
N PRO A 329 30.67 20.02 14.15
CA PRO A 329 29.50 20.85 14.39
C PRO A 329 29.36 22.01 13.41
N GLU A 330 30.48 22.68 13.05
CA GLU A 330 30.51 23.83 12.13
C GLU A 330 30.17 23.40 10.70
N ALA A 331 30.77 22.31 10.22
CA ALA A 331 30.49 21.78 8.86
C ALA A 331 29.03 21.29 8.74
N VAL A 332 28.49 20.69 9.79
CA VAL A 332 27.10 20.23 9.83
C VAL A 332 26.12 21.40 9.90
N GLU A 333 26.43 22.45 10.68
CA GLU A 333 25.60 23.65 10.76
C GLU A 333 25.57 24.38 9.42
N GLU A 334 26.71 24.53 8.75
CA GLU A 334 26.78 25.11 7.40
C GLU A 334 25.93 24.31 6.41
N ALA A 335 26.02 22.99 6.40
CA ALA A 335 25.28 22.12 5.47
C ALA A 335 23.79 22.04 5.77
N SER A 336 23.42 21.91 7.02
CA SER A 336 22.04 21.59 7.46
C SER A 336 21.24 22.80 7.95
N GLY A 337 21.89 23.85 8.41
CA GLY A 337 21.29 24.99 9.10
C GLY A 337 20.85 24.66 10.52
N VAL A 338 21.35 23.56 11.12
CA VAL A 338 21.03 23.15 12.49
C VAL A 338 22.21 23.47 13.40
N PRO A 339 22.02 24.27 14.47
CA PRO A 339 23.09 24.59 15.42
C PRO A 339 23.71 23.35 16.05
N GLY A 340 25.05 23.32 16.15
CA GLY A 340 25.79 22.20 16.73
C GLY A 340 25.32 21.83 18.14
N GLU A 341 25.00 22.82 18.97
CA GLU A 341 24.44 22.61 20.31
C GLU A 341 23.09 21.88 20.31
N GLN A 342 22.25 22.11 19.31
CA GLN A 342 20.99 21.40 19.18
C GLN A 342 21.23 19.91 18.87
N LEU A 343 22.17 19.60 17.98
CA LEU A 343 22.54 18.22 17.68
C LEU A 343 23.24 17.53 18.86
N ALA A 344 24.00 18.26 19.67
CA ALA A 344 24.56 17.74 20.91
C ALA A 344 23.46 17.31 21.89
N ARG A 345 22.41 18.12 22.09
CA ARG A 345 21.26 17.73 22.92
C ARG A 345 20.54 16.50 22.38
N VAL A 346 20.32 16.42 21.06
CA VAL A 346 19.72 15.25 20.41
C VAL A 346 20.58 14.00 20.63
N ALA A 347 21.89 14.09 20.44
CA ALA A 347 22.83 13.01 20.67
C ALA A 347 22.78 12.50 22.12
N GLU A 348 22.77 13.41 23.08
CA GLU A 348 22.64 13.08 24.50
C GLU A 348 21.32 12.40 24.82
N MET A 349 20.19 12.94 24.28
CA MET A 349 18.88 12.33 24.48
C MET A 349 18.83 10.89 23.96
N MET A 350 19.37 10.61 22.77
CA MET A 350 19.39 9.26 22.19
C MET A 350 20.32 8.32 22.96
N ALA A 351 21.52 8.77 23.29
CA ALA A 351 22.54 7.95 23.91
C ALA A 351 22.21 7.58 25.37
N LYS A 352 21.63 8.53 26.13
CA LYS A 352 21.33 8.32 27.57
C LYS A 352 19.94 7.70 27.80
N ASN A 353 19.07 7.65 26.78
CA ASN A 353 17.76 7.01 26.88
C ASN A 353 17.68 5.81 25.92
N ARG A 354 18.54 4.83 26.13
CA ARG A 354 18.51 3.57 25.38
C ARG A 354 17.60 2.53 26.05
N PRO A 355 16.92 1.63 25.29
CA PRO A 355 16.97 1.50 23.85
C PRO A 355 16.32 2.71 23.15
N SER A 356 16.94 3.19 22.07
CA SER A 356 16.38 4.25 21.25
C SER A 356 16.04 3.75 19.85
N THR A 357 14.88 4.17 19.33
CA THR A 357 14.43 3.79 17.99
C THR A 357 14.58 4.94 17.00
N LEU A 358 14.86 4.60 15.74
CA LEU A 358 14.85 5.55 14.64
C LEU A 358 13.75 5.20 13.66
N VAL A 359 12.91 6.17 13.32
CA VAL A 359 11.75 6.01 12.43
C VAL A 359 11.90 6.92 11.22
N TRP A 360 11.78 6.35 10.02
CA TRP A 360 11.73 7.16 8.80
C TRP A 360 10.62 6.71 7.84
N CYS A 361 10.32 7.57 6.88
CA CYS A 361 9.37 7.33 5.80
C CYS A 361 9.87 7.97 4.50
N MET A 362 8.97 8.45 3.68
CA MET A 362 9.22 8.99 2.34
C MET A 362 10.11 10.24 2.34
N GLY A 363 10.05 11.06 3.37
CA GLY A 363 10.85 12.30 3.47
C GLY A 363 12.35 12.05 3.48
N GLN A 364 12.80 10.89 3.96
CA GLN A 364 14.21 10.48 3.89
C GLN A 364 14.52 9.66 2.63
N THR A 365 13.65 8.75 2.24
CA THR A 365 13.95 7.76 1.21
C THR A 365 13.79 8.28 -0.23
N GLN A 366 12.90 9.26 -0.47
CA GLN A 366 12.63 9.79 -1.82
C GLN A 366 13.58 10.92 -2.21
N HIS A 367 14.87 10.68 -2.13
CA HIS A 367 15.93 11.56 -2.61
C HIS A 367 16.81 10.83 -3.63
N SER A 368 17.51 11.57 -4.49
CA SER A 368 18.48 11.01 -5.44
C SER A 368 19.60 10.20 -4.74
N ILE A 369 19.94 10.57 -3.50
CA ILE A 369 20.90 9.88 -2.64
C ILE A 369 20.22 9.13 -1.48
N GLY A 370 18.94 8.79 -1.61
CA GLY A 370 18.14 8.17 -0.55
C GLY A 370 18.74 6.89 0.04
N ASN A 371 19.45 6.10 -0.78
CA ASN A 371 20.20 4.93 -0.29
C ASN A 371 21.26 5.31 0.76
N ALA A 372 22.07 6.34 0.49
CA ALA A 372 23.09 6.82 1.43
C ALA A 372 22.46 7.41 2.71
N MET A 373 21.34 8.14 2.58
CA MET A 373 20.59 8.69 3.73
C MET A 373 20.09 7.57 4.65
N VAL A 374 19.52 6.52 4.08
CA VAL A 374 19.07 5.35 4.84
C VAL A 374 20.22 4.64 5.52
N ARG A 375 21.36 4.47 4.83
CA ARG A 375 22.57 3.88 5.43
C ARG A 375 23.09 4.71 6.61
N ALA A 376 23.04 6.05 6.53
CA ALA A 376 23.43 6.91 7.65
C ALA A 376 22.53 6.67 8.89
N SER A 377 21.23 6.50 8.69
CA SER A 377 20.30 6.11 9.78
C SER A 377 20.63 4.75 10.37
N CYS A 378 20.95 3.77 9.53
CA CYS A 378 21.37 2.43 9.97
C CYS A 378 22.68 2.48 10.77
N ILE A 379 23.67 3.23 10.30
CA ILE A 379 24.96 3.42 10.97
C ILE A 379 24.77 4.03 12.37
N LEU A 380 23.93 5.06 12.51
CA LEU A 380 23.63 5.67 13.80
C LEU A 380 23.01 4.64 14.78
N GLN A 381 22.11 3.79 14.32
CA GLN A 381 21.49 2.76 15.15
C GLN A 381 22.46 1.62 15.52
N LEU A 382 23.39 1.26 14.65
CA LEU A 382 24.46 0.33 14.97
C LEU A 382 25.42 0.92 16.02
N ALA A 383 25.79 2.21 15.87
CA ALA A 383 26.67 2.88 16.83
C ALA A 383 26.11 2.90 18.26
N LEU A 384 24.80 2.95 18.40
CA LEU A 384 24.11 2.94 19.69
C LEU A 384 23.74 1.53 20.20
N GLY A 385 24.06 0.46 19.46
CA GLY A 385 23.71 -0.91 19.83
C GLY A 385 22.19 -1.18 19.84
N ASN A 386 21.40 -0.44 19.08
CA ASN A 386 19.94 -0.48 19.11
C ASN A 386 19.32 -1.55 18.20
N VAL A 387 20.08 -2.18 17.30
CA VAL A 387 19.56 -3.19 16.38
C VAL A 387 19.54 -4.55 17.05
N GLY A 388 18.37 -5.21 17.01
CA GLY A 388 18.17 -6.53 17.64
C GLY A 388 17.75 -6.47 19.10
N VAL A 389 17.31 -5.30 19.59
CA VAL A 389 16.82 -5.13 20.96
C VAL A 389 15.38 -4.62 20.98
N PRO A 390 14.54 -5.06 21.94
CA PRO A 390 13.18 -4.50 22.11
C PRO A 390 13.22 -3.00 22.38
N GLY A 391 12.30 -2.25 21.73
CA GLY A 391 12.23 -0.79 21.83
C GLY A 391 13.31 -0.02 21.07
N GLY A 392 14.25 -0.72 20.44
CA GLY A 392 15.29 -0.14 19.59
C GLY A 392 14.94 -0.19 18.10
N GLY A 393 15.98 -0.43 17.31
CA GLY A 393 15.88 -0.75 15.89
C GLY A 393 15.67 0.43 14.96
N ALA A 394 15.52 0.05 13.68
CA ALA A 394 15.25 0.94 12.58
C ALA A 394 13.85 0.63 12.02
N ASN A 395 12.94 1.55 12.24
CA ASN A 395 11.53 1.35 11.97
C ASN A 395 11.07 2.13 10.73
N ILE A 396 10.74 1.39 9.68
CA ILE A 396 10.40 1.94 8.37
C ILE A 396 8.89 1.97 8.21
N PHE A 397 8.28 3.16 8.19
CA PHE A 397 6.86 3.32 7.98
C PHE A 397 6.55 3.44 6.49
N ARG A 398 6.25 2.32 5.83
CA ARG A 398 5.89 2.28 4.42
C ARG A 398 4.49 2.87 4.20
N GLY A 399 4.20 3.34 2.99
CA GLY A 399 2.93 4.03 2.71
C GLY A 399 1.73 3.09 2.61
N HIS A 400 1.70 2.28 1.56
CA HIS A 400 0.55 1.42 1.25
C HIS A 400 0.46 0.20 2.17
N ASP A 401 -0.75 -0.32 2.33
CA ASP A 401 -1.10 -1.42 3.21
C ASP A 401 -0.32 -2.72 2.95
N ASN A 402 -0.04 -3.04 1.68
CA ASN A 402 0.72 -4.23 1.30
C ASN A 402 2.03 -3.93 0.54
N VAL A 403 2.62 -2.74 0.69
CA VAL A 403 3.87 -2.43 -0.02
C VAL A 403 5.03 -3.32 0.42
N GLN A 404 5.05 -3.79 1.67
CA GLN A 404 6.04 -4.78 2.13
C GLN A 404 5.85 -6.10 1.38
N GLY A 405 4.66 -6.68 1.41
CA GLY A 405 4.38 -7.95 0.76
C GLY A 405 4.50 -7.92 -0.76
N ALA A 406 4.03 -6.83 -1.40
CA ALA A 406 4.23 -6.65 -2.83
C ALA A 406 5.72 -6.55 -3.21
N THR A 407 6.57 -5.97 -2.36
CA THR A 407 8.03 -5.95 -2.58
C THR A 407 8.64 -7.33 -2.38
N ASP A 408 8.18 -8.05 -1.37
CA ASP A 408 8.68 -9.39 -1.02
C ASP A 408 8.38 -10.43 -2.12
N LEU A 409 7.21 -10.33 -2.74
CA LEU A 409 6.66 -11.37 -3.62
C LEU A 409 6.43 -10.91 -5.05
N GLY A 410 6.36 -9.60 -5.23
CA GLY A 410 5.71 -9.03 -6.34
C GLY A 410 6.51 -8.81 -7.58
N PRO A 411 5.93 -8.07 -8.54
CA PRO A 411 6.54 -7.83 -9.82
C PRO A 411 7.75 -6.91 -9.66
N ASN A 412 8.91 -7.50 -9.45
CA ASN A 412 10.20 -6.81 -9.46
C ASN A 412 10.94 -7.11 -10.76
N PRO A 413 11.61 -6.13 -11.40
CA PRO A 413 12.35 -6.36 -12.64
C PRO A 413 13.65 -7.14 -12.43
N ASP A 414 14.18 -7.15 -11.22
CA ASP A 414 15.54 -7.58 -10.85
C ASP A 414 15.56 -8.77 -9.90
N SER A 415 14.40 -9.31 -9.54
CA SER A 415 14.31 -10.48 -8.66
C SER A 415 13.05 -11.32 -8.88
N LEU A 416 13.13 -12.58 -8.48
CA LEU A 416 12.01 -13.50 -8.29
C LEU A 416 11.44 -13.31 -6.87
N PRO A 417 10.21 -13.83 -6.58
CA PRO A 417 9.61 -13.71 -5.25
C PRO A 417 10.58 -14.16 -4.15
N GLY A 418 10.57 -13.46 -3.00
CA GLY A 418 11.51 -13.73 -1.92
C GLY A 418 12.91 -13.18 -2.15
N TYR A 419 13.07 -12.21 -3.05
CA TYR A 419 14.35 -11.61 -3.43
C TYR A 419 15.38 -12.59 -3.99
N TYR A 420 14.92 -13.71 -4.55
CA TYR A 420 15.81 -14.57 -5.33
C TYR A 420 16.30 -13.81 -6.57
N GLY A 421 17.60 -13.87 -6.84
CA GLY A 421 18.18 -13.29 -8.05
C GLY A 421 17.70 -14.01 -9.31
N LEU A 422 18.02 -13.44 -10.47
CA LEU A 422 17.61 -13.98 -11.79
C LEU A 422 18.56 -15.07 -12.34
N ALA A 423 19.48 -15.58 -11.54
CA ALA A 423 20.39 -16.65 -11.98
C ALA A 423 19.64 -17.97 -12.26
N ALA A 424 20.17 -18.80 -13.15
CA ALA A 424 19.58 -20.07 -13.57
C ALA A 424 19.15 -20.99 -12.41
N GLY A 425 19.92 -21.01 -11.30
CA GLY A 425 19.57 -21.79 -10.11
C GLY A 425 18.25 -21.39 -9.48
N SER A 426 17.99 -20.07 -9.36
CA SER A 426 16.73 -19.54 -8.86
C SER A 426 15.57 -19.91 -9.79
N TRP A 427 15.75 -19.74 -11.08
CA TRP A 427 14.72 -20.10 -12.07
C TRP A 427 14.38 -21.59 -12.05
N LYS A 428 15.37 -22.48 -11.87
CA LYS A 428 15.15 -23.93 -11.72
C LYS A 428 14.34 -24.24 -10.45
N HIS A 429 14.64 -23.55 -9.34
CA HIS A 429 13.85 -23.68 -8.12
C HIS A 429 12.38 -23.29 -8.35
N PHE A 430 12.15 -22.12 -8.97
CA PHE A 430 10.79 -21.67 -9.26
C PHE A 430 10.07 -22.54 -10.27
N ALA A 431 10.73 -23.02 -11.32
CA ALA A 431 10.17 -23.95 -12.28
C ALA A 431 9.67 -25.23 -11.59
N ALA A 432 10.48 -25.80 -10.70
CA ALA A 432 10.13 -27.00 -9.93
C ALA A 432 8.91 -26.76 -9.03
N VAL A 433 8.86 -25.63 -8.31
CA VAL A 433 7.71 -25.30 -7.44
C VAL A 433 6.47 -25.00 -8.27
N TRP A 434 6.58 -24.28 -9.38
CA TRP A 434 5.47 -23.98 -10.30
C TRP A 434 4.98 -25.22 -11.07
N GLY A 435 5.75 -26.30 -11.01
CA GLY A 435 5.43 -27.56 -11.67
C GLY A 435 5.53 -27.50 -13.20
N VAL A 436 6.41 -26.65 -13.72
CA VAL A 436 6.65 -26.47 -15.15
C VAL A 436 8.11 -26.79 -15.48
N ASP A 437 8.36 -27.11 -16.74
CA ASP A 437 9.71 -27.37 -17.22
C ASP A 437 10.54 -26.08 -17.28
N TYR A 438 11.81 -26.14 -16.87
CA TYR A 438 12.71 -24.98 -16.87
C TYR A 438 12.98 -24.46 -18.29
N ASP A 439 13.19 -25.35 -19.24
CA ASP A 439 13.48 -24.97 -20.63
C ASP A 439 12.22 -24.40 -21.29
N TRP A 440 11.03 -24.87 -20.89
CA TRP A 440 9.78 -24.27 -21.33
C TRP A 440 9.71 -22.78 -20.89
N ILE A 441 10.03 -22.44 -19.63
CA ILE A 441 10.06 -21.04 -19.19
C ILE A 441 11.14 -20.27 -19.96
N LYS A 442 12.34 -20.84 -20.08
CA LYS A 442 13.47 -20.21 -20.78
C LYS A 442 13.12 -19.84 -22.21
N ASN A 443 12.39 -20.71 -22.90
CA ASN A 443 11.97 -20.51 -24.29
C ASN A 443 10.87 -19.44 -24.45
N GLN A 444 10.27 -18.93 -23.36
CA GLN A 444 9.36 -17.78 -23.42
C GLN A 444 10.12 -16.45 -23.55
N PHE A 445 11.33 -16.37 -23.02
CA PHE A 445 12.16 -15.18 -23.04
C PHE A 445 12.95 -15.04 -24.35
N ALA A 446 13.25 -13.80 -24.70
CA ALA A 446 14.25 -13.53 -25.73
C ALA A 446 15.63 -14.07 -25.28
N PRO A 447 16.50 -14.47 -26.21
CA PRO A 447 17.81 -15.02 -25.86
C PRO A 447 18.61 -14.12 -24.91
N GLY A 448 19.03 -14.67 -23.77
CA GLY A 448 19.80 -13.97 -22.75
C GLY A 448 19.01 -13.04 -21.82
N MET A 449 17.71 -12.80 -22.06
CA MET A 449 16.92 -11.85 -21.25
C MET A 449 16.37 -12.44 -19.95
N MET A 450 16.26 -13.76 -19.83
CA MET A 450 15.73 -14.39 -18.62
C MET A 450 16.56 -14.09 -17.35
N GLU A 451 17.87 -13.97 -17.49
CA GLU A 451 18.80 -13.71 -16.39
C GLU A 451 19.18 -12.22 -16.25
N LYS A 452 18.67 -11.36 -17.13
CA LYS A 452 18.88 -9.91 -17.08
C LYS A 452 17.73 -9.19 -16.36
N PRO A 453 18.03 -8.13 -15.59
CA PRO A 453 16.98 -7.25 -15.05
C PRO A 453 16.17 -6.59 -16.17
N GLY A 454 14.88 -6.45 -15.92
CA GLY A 454 14.00 -5.66 -16.77
C GLY A 454 14.10 -4.16 -16.52
N ILE A 455 13.30 -3.38 -17.25
CA ILE A 455 13.15 -1.93 -17.07
C ILE A 455 12.42 -1.67 -15.74
N THR A 456 12.84 -0.64 -15.00
CA THR A 456 12.14 -0.19 -13.79
C THR A 456 10.97 0.75 -14.11
N VAL A 457 10.01 0.86 -13.20
CA VAL A 457 8.83 1.75 -13.36
C VAL A 457 9.22 3.23 -13.51
N SER A 458 10.37 3.64 -13.02
CA SER A 458 10.89 5.01 -13.22
C SER A 458 11.40 5.28 -14.63
N ARG A 459 11.66 4.23 -15.42
CA ARG A 459 12.28 4.31 -16.75
C ARG A 459 11.43 3.73 -17.90
N TRP A 460 10.20 3.29 -17.64
CA TRP A 460 9.37 2.74 -18.71
C TRP A 460 9.12 3.75 -19.85
N ALA A 461 9.00 5.03 -19.52
CA ALA A 461 8.85 6.08 -20.55
C ALA A 461 10.07 6.16 -21.45
N ASP A 462 11.27 6.00 -20.90
CA ASP A 462 12.52 5.89 -21.68
C ASP A 462 12.50 4.67 -22.59
N GLY A 463 11.93 3.55 -22.11
CA GLY A 463 11.74 2.33 -22.90
C GLY A 463 10.92 2.56 -24.19
N VAL A 464 10.07 3.58 -24.21
CA VAL A 464 9.29 3.98 -25.39
C VAL A 464 10.00 5.07 -26.21
N LEU A 465 10.63 6.05 -25.53
CA LEU A 465 11.10 7.30 -26.13
C LEU A 465 12.56 7.27 -26.56
N GLU A 466 13.40 6.52 -25.87
CA GLU A 466 14.83 6.39 -26.12
C GLU A 466 15.16 5.21 -27.04
N ASN A 467 16.40 5.10 -27.47
CA ASN A 467 16.88 3.93 -28.17
C ASN A 467 16.95 2.74 -27.17
N LYS A 468 16.49 1.57 -27.60
CA LYS A 468 16.53 0.31 -26.83
C LYS A 468 17.91 0.00 -26.24
N ASP A 469 18.98 0.33 -26.95
CA ASP A 469 20.37 0.05 -26.53
C ASP A 469 20.78 0.87 -25.29
N ALA A 470 20.17 2.07 -25.08
CA ALA A 470 20.39 2.88 -23.88
C ALA A 470 19.82 2.24 -22.60
N LEU A 471 18.96 1.23 -22.76
CA LEU A 471 18.31 0.49 -21.67
C LEU A 471 18.74 -0.98 -21.60
N ASP A 472 19.69 -1.40 -22.40
CA ASP A 472 20.13 -2.80 -22.57
C ASP A 472 18.92 -3.75 -22.83
N GLN A 473 18.04 -3.34 -23.75
CA GLN A 473 16.84 -4.08 -24.13
C GLN A 473 16.90 -4.53 -25.59
N PRO A 474 16.30 -5.67 -25.94
CA PRO A 474 16.29 -6.15 -27.33
C PRO A 474 15.38 -5.31 -28.23
N THR A 475 14.42 -4.58 -27.66
CA THR A 475 13.42 -3.78 -28.39
C THR A 475 12.90 -2.63 -27.55
N ASN A 476 12.26 -1.64 -28.18
CA ASN A 476 11.51 -0.60 -27.50
C ASN A 476 10.14 -1.12 -27.02
N LEU A 477 9.60 -0.49 -25.98
CA LEU A 477 8.28 -0.80 -25.46
C LEU A 477 7.18 -0.32 -26.43
N ARG A 478 6.22 -1.19 -26.70
CA ARG A 478 5.04 -0.94 -27.53
C ARG A 478 3.74 -1.06 -26.75
N ALA A 479 3.74 -1.83 -25.65
CA ALA A 479 2.58 -1.99 -24.78
C ALA A 479 2.93 -1.74 -23.32
N VAL A 480 2.03 -1.07 -22.59
CA VAL A 480 2.11 -0.86 -21.14
C VAL A 480 0.78 -1.22 -20.49
N LEU A 481 0.85 -2.04 -19.45
CA LEU A 481 -0.31 -2.43 -18.66
C LEU A 481 -0.16 -1.85 -17.25
N TYR A 482 -0.98 -0.87 -16.92
CA TYR A 482 -1.11 -0.30 -15.58
C TYR A 482 -2.13 -1.11 -14.78
N TRP A 483 -1.69 -1.69 -13.69
CA TRP A 483 -2.53 -2.51 -12.83
C TRP A 483 -2.55 -1.94 -11.41
N GLY A 484 -3.60 -1.19 -11.10
CA GLY A 484 -3.73 -0.50 -9.81
C GLY A 484 -2.63 0.52 -9.53
N HIS A 485 -2.19 1.26 -10.56
CA HIS A 485 -1.11 2.24 -10.47
C HIS A 485 -1.43 3.48 -11.33
N ALA A 486 -1.05 4.66 -10.85
CA ALA A 486 -1.27 5.91 -11.56
C ALA A 486 0.03 6.70 -11.78
N PRO A 487 0.30 7.20 -12.98
CA PRO A 487 1.54 7.89 -13.32
C PRO A 487 1.70 9.26 -12.65
N ASN A 488 0.61 9.87 -12.19
CA ASN A 488 0.64 11.16 -11.49
C ASN A 488 1.37 11.11 -10.14
N SER A 489 1.65 9.91 -9.62
CA SER A 489 2.49 9.70 -8.44
C SER A 489 3.97 9.50 -8.77
N GLN A 490 4.34 9.58 -10.04
CA GLN A 490 5.71 9.43 -10.53
C GLN A 490 6.29 10.78 -10.97
N THR A 491 7.61 10.82 -11.09
CA THR A 491 8.32 11.94 -11.71
C THR A 491 8.18 11.90 -13.24
N ARG A 492 8.50 13.01 -13.94
CA ARG A 492 8.55 13.06 -15.40
C ARG A 492 7.19 12.83 -16.09
N GLY A 493 6.11 13.39 -15.52
CA GLY A 493 4.75 13.20 -16.05
C GLY A 493 4.58 13.62 -17.52
N LEU A 494 5.32 14.62 -18.01
CA LEU A 494 5.29 15.04 -19.41
C LEU A 494 5.90 13.99 -20.35
N ASP A 495 7.00 13.35 -19.95
CA ASP A 495 7.62 12.29 -20.76
C ASP A 495 6.73 11.03 -20.76
N MET A 496 6.12 10.70 -19.64
CA MET A 496 5.14 9.61 -19.58
C MET A 496 3.95 9.87 -20.52
N LYS A 497 3.47 11.13 -20.58
CA LYS A 497 2.40 11.49 -21.52
C LYS A 497 2.83 11.29 -22.97
N LYS A 498 4.03 11.75 -23.34
CA LYS A 498 4.60 11.55 -24.69
C LYS A 498 4.77 10.05 -25.00
N ALA A 499 5.24 9.28 -24.02
CA ALA A 499 5.38 7.83 -24.18
C ALA A 499 4.01 7.15 -24.41
N MET A 500 2.97 7.49 -23.62
CA MET A 500 1.61 6.99 -23.81
C MET A 500 1.07 7.27 -25.22
N ASP A 501 1.40 8.40 -25.80
CA ASP A 501 0.94 8.76 -27.15
C ASP A 501 1.60 7.91 -28.25
N ARG A 502 2.77 7.31 -27.99
CA ARG A 502 3.51 6.48 -28.96
C ARG A 502 3.22 4.98 -28.83
N LEU A 503 2.57 4.53 -27.74
CA LEU A 503 2.26 3.11 -27.54
C LEU A 503 1.29 2.59 -28.59
N ASP A 504 1.40 1.30 -28.89
CA ASP A 504 0.40 0.56 -29.65
C ASP A 504 -0.75 0.09 -28.74
N LEU A 505 -0.44 -0.24 -27.49
CA LEU A 505 -1.43 -0.71 -26.52
C LEU A 505 -1.18 -0.10 -25.14
N LEU A 506 -2.24 0.44 -24.55
CA LEU A 506 -2.29 0.86 -23.16
C LEU A 506 -3.49 0.23 -22.47
N VAL A 507 -3.26 -0.53 -21.42
CA VAL A 507 -4.33 -1.14 -20.61
C VAL A 507 -4.25 -0.58 -19.20
N VAL A 508 -5.39 -0.15 -18.65
CA VAL A 508 -5.52 0.33 -17.27
C VAL A 508 -6.52 -0.55 -16.54
N VAL A 509 -6.04 -1.31 -15.59
CA VAL A 509 -6.85 -2.15 -14.69
C VAL A 509 -6.92 -1.44 -13.34
N ASP A 510 -8.08 -0.90 -12.98
CA ASP A 510 -8.22 -0.07 -11.77
C ASP A 510 -9.67 -0.07 -11.29
N PRO A 511 -9.94 0.03 -9.97
CA PRO A 511 -11.31 0.25 -9.47
C PRO A 511 -11.93 1.58 -9.89
N TYR A 512 -11.11 2.57 -10.28
CA TYR A 512 -11.54 3.92 -10.65
C TYR A 512 -10.97 4.34 -12.00
N PRO A 513 -11.63 5.26 -12.73
CA PRO A 513 -11.00 5.95 -13.86
C PRO A 513 -9.90 6.88 -13.31
N SER A 514 -8.69 6.35 -13.20
CA SER A 514 -7.55 7.01 -12.56
C SER A 514 -6.94 8.12 -13.43
N ALA A 515 -5.93 8.80 -12.89
CA ALA A 515 -5.14 9.77 -13.64
C ALA A 515 -4.48 9.16 -14.90
N THR A 516 -4.20 7.85 -14.91
CA THR A 516 -3.70 7.14 -16.09
C THR A 516 -4.72 7.22 -17.24
N ALA A 517 -6.00 6.96 -16.95
CA ALA A 517 -7.07 7.07 -17.93
C ALA A 517 -7.22 8.50 -18.46
N ALA A 518 -7.15 9.50 -17.57
CA ALA A 518 -7.23 10.90 -17.95
C ALA A 518 -6.05 11.31 -18.84
N MET A 519 -4.81 10.96 -18.46
CA MET A 519 -3.63 11.26 -19.27
C MET A 519 -3.67 10.60 -20.64
N ALA A 520 -4.15 9.37 -20.73
CA ALA A 520 -4.28 8.66 -22.00
C ALA A 520 -5.32 9.28 -22.94
N ALA A 521 -6.38 9.88 -22.39
CA ALA A 521 -7.41 10.57 -23.19
C ALA A 521 -6.99 11.99 -23.64
N MET A 522 -6.05 12.64 -22.94
CA MET A 522 -5.55 13.97 -23.30
C MET A 522 -4.67 13.89 -24.55
N THR A 523 -4.98 14.69 -25.55
CA THR A 523 -4.15 14.84 -26.74
C THR A 523 -3.18 16.00 -26.54
N GLY A 524 -1.87 15.76 -26.69
CA GLY A 524 -0.85 16.78 -26.47
C GLY A 524 0.36 16.66 -27.40
N GLY A 525 0.30 15.76 -28.39
CA GLY A 525 1.38 15.47 -29.32
C GLY A 525 0.90 14.62 -30.48
N THR A 526 1.83 14.10 -31.28
CA THR A 526 1.53 13.14 -32.34
C THR A 526 1.17 11.80 -31.70
N VAL A 527 -0.11 11.45 -31.78
CA VAL A 527 -0.62 10.18 -31.26
C VAL A 527 -0.43 9.09 -32.30
N ASN A 528 0.05 7.93 -31.90
CA ASN A 528 0.11 6.75 -32.77
C ASN A 528 -1.32 6.41 -33.24
N PRO A 529 -1.58 6.42 -34.57
CA PRO A 529 -2.91 6.17 -35.11
C PRO A 529 -3.43 4.73 -34.80
N ASN A 530 -2.52 3.80 -34.54
CA ASN A 530 -2.84 2.42 -34.18
C ASN A 530 -2.98 2.18 -32.68
N ARG A 531 -2.88 3.26 -31.86
CA ARG A 531 -2.97 3.16 -30.40
C ARG A 531 -4.36 2.68 -29.95
N ALA A 532 -4.38 1.60 -29.19
CA ALA A 532 -5.56 1.12 -28.48
C ALA A 532 -5.42 1.36 -26.97
N VAL A 533 -6.47 1.89 -26.33
CA VAL A 533 -6.51 2.16 -24.89
C VAL A 533 -7.74 1.53 -24.28
N TYR A 534 -7.55 0.74 -23.22
CA TYR A 534 -8.61 0.05 -22.51
C TYR A 534 -8.61 0.38 -21.01
N LEU A 535 -9.80 0.55 -20.42
CA LEU A 535 -10.02 0.61 -18.98
C LEU A 535 -10.78 -0.64 -18.56
N LEU A 536 -10.24 -1.39 -17.61
CA LEU A 536 -10.82 -2.63 -17.11
C LEU A 536 -11.13 -2.48 -15.61
N PRO A 537 -12.39 -2.68 -15.18
CA PRO A 537 -12.78 -2.48 -13.79
C PRO A 537 -12.28 -3.60 -12.90
N ALA A 538 -11.34 -3.28 -12.01
CA ALA A 538 -10.87 -4.15 -10.94
C ALA A 538 -11.75 -4.03 -9.70
N CYS A 539 -11.69 -5.04 -8.83
CA CYS A 539 -12.23 -5.01 -7.49
C CYS A 539 -11.42 -4.11 -6.56
N THR A 540 -12.02 -3.62 -5.49
CA THR A 540 -11.27 -3.16 -4.32
C THR A 540 -10.77 -4.36 -3.50
N GLN A 541 -9.80 -4.13 -2.60
CA GLN A 541 -9.24 -5.21 -1.76
C GLN A 541 -10.28 -5.86 -0.82
N LEU A 542 -11.41 -5.20 -0.56
CA LEU A 542 -12.46 -5.69 0.33
C LEU A 542 -13.56 -6.48 -0.41
N GLU A 543 -13.45 -6.55 -1.74
CA GLU A 543 -14.28 -7.38 -2.62
C GLU A 543 -13.59 -8.71 -2.98
N THR A 544 -12.44 -9.01 -2.36
CA THR A 544 -11.66 -10.23 -2.57
C THR A 544 -10.94 -10.63 -1.28
N SER A 545 -10.54 -11.88 -1.16
CA SER A 545 -9.70 -12.38 -0.05
C SER A 545 -8.24 -12.45 -0.45
N GLY A 546 -7.36 -12.46 0.54
CA GLY A 546 -5.93 -12.63 0.37
C GLY A 546 -5.14 -12.14 1.58
N SER A 547 -3.85 -12.38 1.61
CA SER A 547 -3.00 -11.92 2.70
C SER A 547 -2.36 -10.56 2.38
N ALA A 548 -2.00 -9.82 3.43
CA ALA A 548 -1.29 -8.55 3.34
C ALA A 548 -0.20 -8.48 4.41
N THR A 549 0.95 -7.92 4.04
CA THR A 549 2.10 -7.76 4.95
C THR A 549 2.26 -6.29 5.32
N ALA A 550 2.01 -5.96 6.60
CA ALA A 550 2.23 -4.63 7.14
C ALA A 550 3.73 -4.25 7.18
N SER A 551 4.05 -2.98 7.41
CA SER A 551 5.45 -2.53 7.47
C SER A 551 6.28 -3.28 8.50
N ASN A 552 5.69 -3.64 9.64
CA ASN A 552 6.33 -4.41 10.70
C ASN A 552 6.46 -5.91 10.40
N ARG A 553 6.27 -6.33 9.17
CA ARG A 553 6.33 -7.72 8.71
C ARG A 553 5.23 -8.63 9.25
N SER A 554 4.20 -8.07 9.89
CA SER A 554 3.02 -8.84 10.29
C SER A 554 2.23 -9.24 9.05
N LEU A 555 2.12 -10.54 8.83
CA LEU A 555 1.32 -11.13 7.77
C LEU A 555 -0.09 -11.38 8.30
N GLN A 556 -1.10 -10.81 7.65
CA GLN A 556 -2.49 -10.86 8.08
C GLN A 556 -3.38 -11.32 6.94
N TRP A 557 -4.41 -12.13 7.25
CA TRP A 557 -5.42 -12.50 6.29
C TRP A 557 -6.51 -11.45 6.21
N ARG A 558 -6.85 -11.03 4.99
CA ARG A 558 -7.97 -10.15 4.67
C ARG A 558 -9.10 -10.99 4.10
N GLU A 559 -10.22 -11.09 4.83
CA GLU A 559 -11.42 -11.71 4.29
C GLU A 559 -12.17 -10.75 3.38
N ARG A 560 -12.82 -11.31 2.36
CA ARG A 560 -13.77 -10.60 1.53
C ARG A 560 -14.94 -10.11 2.37
N VAL A 561 -15.29 -8.84 2.26
CA VAL A 561 -16.37 -8.20 3.01
C VAL A 561 -17.67 -8.20 2.20
N ILE A 562 -17.59 -7.87 0.93
CA ILE A 562 -18.73 -7.80 0.01
C ILE A 562 -18.38 -8.47 -1.33
N GLU A 563 -19.41 -8.86 -2.07
CA GLU A 563 -19.25 -9.33 -3.45
C GLU A 563 -18.76 -8.21 -4.37
N PRO A 564 -18.04 -8.56 -5.46
CA PRO A 564 -17.62 -7.60 -6.49
C PRO A 564 -18.77 -6.76 -7.02
N LEU A 565 -18.64 -5.43 -6.91
CA LEU A 565 -19.65 -4.48 -7.34
C LEU A 565 -19.56 -4.20 -8.86
N PHE A 566 -20.70 -3.94 -9.48
CA PHE A 566 -20.80 -3.64 -10.90
C PHE A 566 -20.24 -4.80 -11.77
N GLU A 567 -19.51 -4.47 -12.82
CA GLU A 567 -18.80 -5.46 -13.63
C GLU A 567 -17.33 -5.64 -13.21
N SER A 568 -16.94 -5.22 -12.00
CA SER A 568 -15.56 -5.39 -11.53
C SER A 568 -15.22 -6.86 -11.28
N MET A 569 -13.94 -7.18 -11.53
CA MET A 569 -13.42 -8.54 -11.33
C MET A 569 -12.15 -8.50 -10.45
N PRO A 570 -11.93 -9.51 -9.59
CA PRO A 570 -10.70 -9.64 -8.83
C PRO A 570 -9.46 -9.74 -9.72
N ASP A 571 -8.36 -9.12 -9.31
CA ASP A 571 -7.13 -9.06 -10.13
C ASP A 571 -6.59 -10.46 -10.49
N HIS A 572 -6.60 -11.42 -9.57
CA HIS A 572 -6.15 -12.79 -9.83
C HIS A 572 -7.05 -13.52 -10.86
N VAL A 573 -8.34 -13.20 -10.91
CA VAL A 573 -9.27 -13.72 -11.93
C VAL A 573 -8.95 -13.12 -13.30
N LEU A 574 -8.66 -11.82 -13.34
CA LEU A 574 -8.24 -11.15 -14.58
C LEU A 574 -6.90 -11.71 -15.08
N MET A 575 -5.93 -11.91 -14.18
CA MET A 575 -4.63 -12.51 -14.52
C MET A 575 -4.79 -13.90 -15.13
N GLN A 576 -5.68 -14.74 -14.55
CA GLN A 576 -5.98 -16.06 -15.11
C GLN A 576 -6.64 -15.93 -16.49
N ALA A 577 -7.60 -15.02 -16.66
CA ALA A 577 -8.29 -14.82 -17.93
C ALA A 577 -7.36 -14.32 -19.05
N PHE A 578 -6.36 -13.50 -18.69
CA PHE A 578 -5.27 -13.12 -19.60
C PHE A 578 -4.40 -14.33 -19.96
N ALA A 579 -3.94 -15.09 -18.97
CA ALA A 579 -3.09 -16.26 -19.18
C ALA A 579 -3.77 -17.33 -20.04
N ASP A 580 -5.07 -17.55 -19.86
CA ASP A 580 -5.88 -18.48 -20.67
C ASP A 580 -5.82 -18.11 -22.15
N ARG A 581 -6.02 -16.83 -22.46
CA ARG A 581 -6.01 -16.34 -23.86
C ARG A 581 -4.62 -16.20 -24.45
N LEU A 582 -3.61 -15.98 -23.60
CA LEU A 582 -2.20 -15.94 -24.00
C LEU A 582 -1.57 -17.34 -24.16
N GLY A 583 -2.33 -18.41 -23.83
CA GLY A 583 -1.97 -19.79 -24.13
C GLY A 583 -1.18 -20.54 -23.05
N TYR A 584 -1.08 -19.97 -21.82
CA TYR A 584 -0.39 -20.61 -20.69
C TYR A 584 -1.22 -20.65 -19.39
N GLY A 585 -2.55 -20.54 -19.50
CA GLY A 585 -3.43 -20.53 -18.35
C GLY A 585 -3.36 -21.81 -17.51
N GLU A 586 -3.22 -22.98 -18.14
CA GLU A 586 -3.06 -24.26 -17.44
C GLU A 586 -1.74 -24.31 -16.65
N GLN A 587 -0.66 -23.80 -17.22
CA GLN A 587 0.64 -23.73 -16.55
C GLN A 587 0.59 -22.76 -15.37
N LEU A 588 -0.10 -21.60 -15.53
CA LEU A 588 -0.22 -20.60 -14.46
C LEU A 588 -0.92 -21.17 -13.23
N SER A 589 -2.02 -21.86 -13.43
CA SER A 589 -2.86 -22.40 -12.35
C SER A 589 -2.64 -23.86 -12.00
N LYS A 590 -1.58 -24.48 -12.49
CA LYS A 590 -1.31 -25.93 -12.34
C LYS A 590 -1.40 -26.43 -10.89
N ASN A 591 -0.99 -25.61 -9.93
CA ASN A 591 -0.97 -25.95 -8.50
C ASN A 591 -2.17 -25.40 -7.72
N TYR A 592 -3.13 -24.75 -8.38
CA TYR A 592 -4.22 -24.07 -7.71
C TYR A 592 -5.53 -24.79 -7.87
N LYS A 593 -6.35 -24.72 -6.84
CA LYS A 593 -7.77 -25.00 -6.98
C LYS A 593 -8.40 -23.87 -7.77
N LEU A 594 -9.25 -24.23 -8.73
CA LEU A 594 -9.94 -23.31 -9.60
C LEU A 594 -11.44 -23.40 -9.35
N ALA A 595 -12.09 -22.26 -9.12
CA ALA A 595 -13.51 -22.12 -9.27
C ALA A 595 -13.84 -21.65 -10.69
N THR A 596 -14.89 -22.21 -11.29
CA THR A 596 -15.35 -21.81 -12.62
C THR A 596 -16.76 -21.24 -12.50
N PHE A 597 -16.99 -20.06 -13.07
CA PHE A 597 -18.28 -19.40 -13.04
C PHE A 597 -18.52 -18.52 -14.28
N SER A 598 -19.79 -18.29 -14.61
CA SER A 598 -20.20 -17.40 -15.70
C SER A 598 -20.68 -16.07 -15.14
N LYS A 599 -20.08 -14.97 -15.58
CA LYS A 599 -20.47 -13.60 -15.17
C LYS A 599 -20.14 -12.62 -16.29
N HIS A 600 -21.01 -11.63 -16.52
CA HIS A 600 -20.82 -10.57 -17.53
C HIS A 600 -20.50 -11.07 -18.94
N GLY A 601 -21.10 -12.19 -19.34
CA GLY A 601 -20.94 -12.79 -20.67
C GLY A 601 -19.61 -13.53 -20.90
N VAL A 602 -18.84 -13.79 -19.85
CA VAL A 602 -17.57 -14.52 -19.91
C VAL A 602 -17.59 -15.70 -18.93
N GLN A 603 -16.96 -16.79 -19.35
CA GLN A 603 -16.62 -17.91 -18.47
C GLN A 603 -15.29 -17.61 -17.79
N TRP A 604 -15.31 -17.48 -16.46
CA TRP A 604 -14.14 -17.16 -15.64
C TRP A 604 -13.61 -18.37 -14.95
N ARG A 605 -12.30 -18.39 -14.72
CA ARG A 605 -11.60 -19.32 -13.83
C ARG A 605 -10.91 -18.53 -12.74
N GLU A 606 -11.26 -18.80 -11.48
CA GLU A 606 -10.71 -18.11 -10.30
C GLU A 606 -9.72 -19.02 -9.60
N PRO A 607 -8.42 -18.70 -9.61
CA PRO A 607 -7.44 -19.34 -8.74
C PRO A 607 -7.75 -19.00 -7.28
N GLU A 608 -7.91 -20.03 -6.44
CA GLU A 608 -8.18 -19.85 -5.00
C GLU A 608 -6.98 -19.16 -4.32
N PRO A 609 -7.15 -17.99 -3.67
CA PRO A 609 -6.05 -17.27 -3.01
C PRO A 609 -5.30 -18.13 -1.98
N GLU A 610 -6.00 -18.98 -1.23
CA GLU A 610 -5.41 -19.93 -0.29
C GLU A 610 -4.44 -20.90 -0.96
N SER A 611 -4.76 -21.38 -2.15
CA SER A 611 -3.88 -22.27 -2.92
C SER A 611 -2.61 -21.55 -3.39
N ILE A 612 -2.74 -20.25 -3.75
CA ILE A 612 -1.60 -19.41 -4.12
C ILE A 612 -0.69 -19.19 -2.90
N LEU A 613 -1.24 -18.89 -1.72
CA LEU A 613 -0.46 -18.72 -0.50
C LEU A 613 0.30 -20.00 -0.12
N ARG A 614 -0.27 -21.18 -0.34
CA ARG A 614 0.42 -22.46 -0.13
C ARG A 614 1.61 -22.63 -1.09
N GLU A 615 1.51 -22.13 -2.33
CA GLU A 615 2.64 -22.14 -3.26
C GLU A 615 3.72 -21.15 -2.80
N ILE A 616 3.37 -19.94 -2.36
CA ILE A 616 4.29 -18.97 -1.77
C ILE A 616 5.07 -19.60 -0.61
N ASN A 617 4.41 -20.32 0.29
CA ASN A 617 5.04 -21.01 1.41
C ASN A 617 6.13 -22.00 0.99
N ARG A 618 5.93 -22.70 -0.14
CA ARG A 618 6.90 -23.66 -0.66
C ARG A 618 8.04 -23.01 -1.43
N THR A 619 7.88 -21.77 -1.84
CA THR A 619 8.78 -21.07 -2.75
C THR A 619 9.73 -20.12 -2.02
N CYS A 620 9.20 -19.32 -1.08
CA CYS A 620 9.88 -18.16 -0.52
C CYS A 620 10.53 -18.49 0.83
N TRP A 621 11.64 -19.21 0.83
CA TRP A 621 12.35 -19.63 2.06
C TRP A 621 13.21 -18.50 2.66
N THR A 622 13.54 -17.48 1.88
CA THR A 622 14.47 -16.41 2.25
C THR A 622 13.86 -15.33 3.16
N ILE A 623 12.53 -15.20 3.22
CA ILE A 623 11.83 -14.06 3.83
C ILE A 623 10.75 -14.43 4.86
N GLY A 624 10.75 -15.66 5.36
CA GLY A 624 9.89 -16.08 6.46
C GLY A 624 8.41 -16.28 6.14
N TYR A 625 8.04 -16.45 4.85
CA TYR A 625 6.68 -16.87 4.47
C TYR A 625 6.43 -18.36 4.74
N THR A 626 7.49 -19.14 4.89
CA THR A 626 7.41 -20.56 5.22
C THR A 626 6.67 -20.77 6.54
N GLY A 627 5.64 -21.60 6.53
CA GLY A 627 4.79 -21.85 7.69
C GLY A 627 3.60 -20.89 7.85
N GLN A 628 3.46 -19.87 7.01
CA GLN A 628 2.34 -18.93 7.04
C GLN A 628 1.16 -19.45 6.20
N SER A 629 0.55 -20.53 6.63
CA SER A 629 -0.60 -21.13 5.91
C SER A 629 -1.88 -20.27 6.03
N PRO A 630 -2.83 -20.40 5.09
CA PRO A 630 -4.12 -19.69 5.18
C PRO A 630 -4.85 -19.99 6.50
N GLU A 631 -4.83 -21.23 6.95
CA GLU A 631 -5.46 -21.66 8.21
C GLU A 631 -4.84 -20.94 9.40
N ARG A 632 -3.51 -20.89 9.45
CA ARG A 632 -2.78 -20.21 10.51
C ARG A 632 -3.09 -18.72 10.53
N LEU A 633 -3.09 -18.05 9.37
CA LEU A 633 -3.40 -16.63 9.29
C LEU A 633 -4.84 -16.32 9.70
N LYS A 634 -5.81 -17.13 9.29
CA LYS A 634 -7.21 -16.99 9.70
C LYS A 634 -7.37 -17.21 11.21
N LEU A 635 -6.64 -18.15 11.81
CA LEU A 635 -6.62 -18.36 13.25
C LEU A 635 -5.98 -17.17 13.99
N HIS A 636 -4.91 -16.57 13.48
CA HIS A 636 -4.33 -15.35 14.05
C HIS A 636 -5.34 -14.20 14.09
N MET A 637 -6.08 -13.98 12.99
CA MET A 637 -7.11 -12.94 12.95
C MET A 637 -8.24 -13.21 13.98
N LYS A 638 -8.54 -14.48 14.24
CA LYS A 638 -9.55 -14.87 15.22
C LYS A 638 -9.07 -14.75 16.67
N HIS A 639 -7.77 -14.94 16.93
CA HIS A 639 -7.20 -15.05 18.26
C HIS A 639 -6.31 -13.87 18.67
N MET A 640 -6.55 -12.68 18.11
CA MET A 640 -5.76 -11.47 18.43
C MET A 640 -5.75 -11.15 19.93
N ALA A 641 -6.84 -11.44 20.65
CA ALA A 641 -6.95 -11.20 22.08
C ALA A 641 -5.94 -11.98 22.94
N THR A 642 -5.34 -13.04 22.41
CA THR A 642 -4.35 -13.85 23.12
C THR A 642 -2.94 -13.26 23.12
N PHE A 643 -2.73 -12.21 22.32
CA PHE A 643 -1.43 -11.52 22.23
C PHE A 643 -1.21 -10.59 23.44
N ASP A 644 -0.10 -10.78 24.12
CA ASP A 644 0.31 -9.93 25.23
C ASP A 644 1.25 -8.83 24.74
N VAL A 645 0.75 -7.59 24.68
CA VAL A 645 1.53 -6.42 24.20
C VAL A 645 2.73 -6.06 25.07
N LYS A 646 2.77 -6.49 26.36
CA LYS A 646 3.89 -6.22 27.25
C LYS A 646 5.03 -7.20 27.04
N THR A 647 4.70 -8.49 26.91
CA THR A 647 5.69 -9.55 26.72
C THR A 647 6.00 -9.81 25.26
N LEU A 648 5.18 -9.25 24.34
CA LEU A 648 5.24 -9.47 22.89
C LEU A 648 5.07 -10.95 22.50
N ARG A 649 4.30 -11.70 23.26
CA ARG A 649 4.04 -13.13 23.06
C ARG A 649 2.55 -13.43 22.97
N ALA A 650 2.19 -14.44 22.18
CA ALA A 650 0.86 -15.02 22.19
C ALA A 650 0.76 -16.09 23.30
N LYS A 651 -0.42 -16.19 23.91
CA LYS A 651 -0.74 -17.24 24.89
C LYS A 651 -1.97 -18.01 24.42
N GLY A 652 -1.86 -19.33 24.32
CA GLY A 652 -2.97 -20.22 24.00
C GLY A 652 -3.56 -20.06 22.61
N GLY A 653 -2.92 -19.36 21.71
CA GLY A 653 -3.33 -19.22 20.32
C GLY A 653 -2.65 -20.26 19.41
N PRO A 654 -2.84 -20.16 18.10
CA PRO A 654 -2.25 -21.07 17.12
C PRO A 654 -0.70 -20.99 17.09
N CYS A 655 -0.13 -19.99 17.72
CA CYS A 655 1.30 -19.78 17.89
C CYS A 655 1.64 -19.55 19.36
N ASP A 656 1.19 -20.44 20.22
CA ASP A 656 1.54 -20.39 21.64
C ASP A 656 3.08 -20.30 21.78
N GLY A 657 3.57 -19.15 22.26
CA GLY A 657 4.98 -18.83 22.32
C GLY A 657 5.37 -17.56 21.54
N ASP A 658 6.42 -17.65 20.76
CA ASP A 658 7.01 -16.49 20.08
C ASP A 658 6.30 -16.15 18.75
N TYR A 659 6.08 -14.86 18.57
CA TYR A 659 5.60 -14.30 17.31
C TYR A 659 6.76 -13.91 16.41
#